data_60923aaf186e1ebdd32f90f8cd9ca310
#
_entry.id   60923aaf186e1ebdd32f90f8cd9ca310
#
_cell.length_a   1.000
_cell.length_b   1.000
_cell.length_c   1.000
_cell.angle_alpha   90.00
_cell.angle_beta   90.00
_cell.angle_gamma   90.00
#
_symmetry.space_group_name_H-M   'P 1'
#
loop_
_entity.id
_entity.type
_entity.pdbx_description
1 polymer ?
#
loop_
_entity_poly.entity_id
_entity_poly.type
_entity_poly.pdbx_seq_one_letter_code
_entity_poly.pdbx_strand_id
1 'polypeptide(L)'
;MADGREKIVAGAGCAGGMPGRDGKIIGSGWRTAVALASVLAVLPTPLAAEGTQPAPAEVVFLAEIIVLLVCGRLLGEAMQRIGQPAVMGQLLAGVLLGPSVFGALSPGLQHALFPAAHEQSNMIAAVGQLGILMLLLLTGMETDLSLIRRTRRAAFSVSLAGIAVPFLCGVLVGEFLPDSMLPNPDHRLVTTLFLGTALAISSVKIVAMAVREMDFMRRTLGQVIVAAAIIDDTLGWIILAIILGLAQSGSIELGSLAQSVFGTLLFLLASFTIGRRLVFLLIRWANDHLVSDVPVITTILVVMGVMALITHWIGVHTVLGAFVAGILVGQSPILTKHIDEQLRGLITALFMPVFFGLAGLSANLDVLADPAMLLLSLGLILIASIGKFSGAFLGGLFGGFAWRESVALGWGMNARGSTEIIVATIGLATGALSQTLFTMILTMAVVTTMAMPPMLRWSLARVPLRPDEEARLEREAFEAEGFVTNMERLLAAVDENANGRFASRLAGLIAGSRRIPMTILKVAPEVAPRERVAAPAPPAPVEAVAKATAETAKPDNPEPDVAPAPVDITMRSHDKPFEAAVADEAKKGYDLLVIGVEPAAVEGVFDDKVARIAAEFEGPFAVAEARGAHRRAEIGRALDILVPVTGTDYSRRGAEVALALARADHGRITALYVAAASRRPWRRELRAAWAIAADEEAILRDIVALGDRMDVEVRTAVRTGTEAADAILRQLKGGRYNLVVMGVSARSVPTLFFGAVPAAV
;
A
#
# COMPACT_ATOMS: atom_id res chain seq x y z
N MET A 1 28.82 1.17 -58.38
CA MET A 1 28.06 0.06 -58.97
C MET A 1 27.31 -0.62 -57.86
N ALA A 2 25.99 -0.52 -57.96
CA ALA A 2 24.91 -1.33 -57.36
C ALA A 2 24.94 -1.51 -55.82
N ASP A 3 24.23 -0.79 -55.03
CA ASP A 3 22.73 -0.73 -54.87
C ASP A 3 22.16 -2.08 -54.40
N GLY A 4 21.72 -2.14 -53.14
CA GLY A 4 21.09 -3.23 -52.47
C GLY A 4 20.35 -2.74 -51.21
N ARG A 5 19.27 -1.94 -51.44
CA ARG A 5 18.30 -1.59 -50.38
C ARG A 5 17.39 -2.82 -50.13
N GLU A 6 17.49 -3.45 -48.99
CA GLU A 6 16.41 -4.32 -48.53
C GLU A 6 15.46 -3.56 -47.60
N LYS A 7 14.23 -3.44 -48.09
CA LYS A 7 13.05 -2.99 -47.36
C LYS A 7 12.61 -4.09 -46.38
N ILE A 8 12.63 -3.83 -45.12
CA ILE A 8 11.89 -4.65 -44.12
C ILE A 8 10.47 -4.08 -44.08
N VAL A 9 9.57 -4.91 -44.54
CA VAL A 9 8.12 -4.70 -44.59
C VAL A 9 7.57 -4.76 -43.19
N ALA A 10 6.90 -3.68 -42.78
CA ALA A 10 6.07 -3.66 -41.59
C ALA A 10 4.87 -4.60 -41.77
N GLY A 11 4.85 -5.70 -41.03
CA GLY A 11 3.70 -6.57 -40.85
C GLY A 11 2.69 -5.94 -39.92
N ALA A 12 1.58 -5.51 -40.46
CA ALA A 12 0.40 -5.05 -39.76
C ALA A 12 -0.35 -6.22 -39.10
N GLY A 13 -0.91 -5.97 -37.92
CA GLY A 13 -2.22 -6.50 -37.57
C GLY A 13 -2.25 -7.73 -36.70
N CYS A 14 -2.35 -7.51 -35.40
CA CYS A 14 -3.23 -8.31 -34.56
C CYS A 14 -4.14 -7.36 -33.80
N ALA A 15 -5.28 -7.07 -34.40
CA ALA A 15 -6.44 -6.54 -33.70
C ALA A 15 -7.03 -7.68 -32.85
N GLY A 16 -6.59 -7.76 -31.60
CA GLY A 16 -7.27 -8.54 -30.58
C GLY A 16 -8.52 -7.81 -30.16
N GLY A 17 -9.68 -8.26 -30.67
CA GLY A 17 -10.98 -7.73 -30.33
C GLY A 17 -11.23 -7.84 -28.82
N MET A 18 -11.50 -6.71 -28.18
CA MET A 18 -12.11 -6.68 -26.86
C MET A 18 -13.49 -7.36 -26.95
N PRO A 19 -13.85 -8.25 -26.05
CA PRO A 19 -15.20 -8.80 -25.99
C PRO A 19 -16.16 -7.65 -25.62
N GLY A 20 -17.19 -7.46 -26.45
CA GLY A 20 -18.19 -6.43 -26.31
C GLY A 20 -18.87 -6.45 -24.95
N ARG A 21 -18.66 -5.37 -24.20
CA ARG A 21 -19.25 -5.10 -22.86
C ARG A 21 -20.52 -4.26 -22.94
N ASP A 22 -21.09 -4.05 -24.13
CA ASP A 22 -22.12 -3.03 -24.37
C ASP A 22 -23.56 -3.48 -24.12
N GLY A 23 -23.81 -4.73 -23.72
CA GLY A 23 -25.18 -5.22 -23.53
C GLY A 23 -25.72 -5.24 -22.10
N LYS A 24 -24.87 -5.02 -21.05
CA LYS A 24 -25.29 -5.15 -19.64
C LYS A 24 -25.38 -3.82 -18.85
N ILE A 25 -24.97 -2.70 -19.43
CA ILE A 25 -24.86 -1.43 -18.71
C ILE A 25 -26.23 -0.78 -18.44
N ILE A 26 -27.19 -0.93 -19.36
CA ILE A 26 -28.53 -0.30 -19.23
C ILE A 26 -29.43 -1.06 -18.22
N GLY A 27 -29.24 -2.36 -18.07
CA GLY A 27 -30.05 -3.17 -17.14
C GLY A 27 -29.67 -3.06 -15.65
N SER A 28 -28.45 -2.59 -15.32
CA SER A 28 -27.98 -2.50 -13.93
C SER A 28 -28.36 -1.16 -13.27
N GLY A 29 -28.43 -0.08 -14.03
CA GLY A 29 -28.82 1.26 -13.54
C GLY A 29 -30.26 1.31 -13.03
N TRP A 30 -31.17 0.63 -13.72
CA TRP A 30 -32.56 0.51 -13.28
C TRP A 30 -32.73 -0.29 -11.99
N ARG A 31 -31.98 -1.38 -11.83
CA ARG A 31 -31.98 -2.20 -10.59
C ARG A 31 -31.43 -1.44 -9.38
N THR A 32 -30.40 -0.63 -9.57
CA THR A 32 -29.86 0.23 -8.51
C THR A 32 -30.80 1.37 -8.16
N ALA A 33 -31.44 2.01 -9.15
CA ALA A 33 -32.47 3.03 -8.93
C ALA A 33 -33.71 2.45 -8.20
N VAL A 34 -34.15 1.26 -8.56
CA VAL A 34 -35.26 0.56 -7.90
C VAL A 34 -34.87 0.15 -6.47
N ALA A 35 -33.66 -0.31 -6.24
CA ALA A 35 -33.15 -0.61 -4.89
C ALA A 35 -33.08 0.65 -4.02
N LEU A 36 -32.65 1.78 -4.59
CA LEU A 36 -32.63 3.08 -3.90
C LEU A 36 -34.06 3.54 -3.55
N ALA A 37 -34.97 3.46 -4.50
CA ALA A 37 -36.38 3.80 -4.31
C ALA A 37 -37.06 2.85 -3.29
N SER A 38 -36.71 1.58 -3.28
CA SER A 38 -37.22 0.60 -2.32
C SER A 38 -36.74 0.86 -0.89
N VAL A 39 -35.47 1.18 -0.72
CA VAL A 39 -34.89 1.53 0.59
C VAL A 39 -35.46 2.86 1.09
N LEU A 40 -35.58 3.87 0.22
CA LEU A 40 -36.23 5.15 0.55
C LEU A 40 -37.73 5.01 0.83
N ALA A 41 -38.43 4.05 0.24
CA ALA A 41 -39.85 3.81 0.45
C ALA A 41 -40.15 3.03 1.74
N VAL A 42 -39.22 2.20 2.22
CA VAL A 42 -39.41 1.37 3.43
C VAL A 42 -39.06 2.11 4.72
N LEU A 43 -38.09 3.04 4.66
CA LEU A 43 -37.61 3.78 5.83
C LEU A 43 -38.60 4.80 6.44
N PRO A 44 -39.48 5.50 5.69
CA PRO A 44 -40.34 6.53 6.28
C PRO A 44 -41.62 6.03 6.92
N THR A 45 -42.04 4.79 6.67
CA THR A 45 -43.35 4.30 7.14
C THR A 45 -43.53 4.22 8.67
N PRO A 46 -42.49 3.92 9.49
CA PRO A 46 -42.61 4.01 10.95
C PRO A 46 -42.40 5.42 11.50
N LEU A 47 -41.74 6.32 10.75
CA LEU A 47 -41.44 7.69 11.19
C LEU A 47 -42.55 8.70 10.89
N ALA A 48 -43.44 8.39 9.93
CA ALA A 48 -44.51 9.27 9.45
C ALA A 48 -45.92 8.93 10.01
N ALA A 49 -46.02 8.03 11.00
CA ALA A 49 -47.30 7.74 11.63
C ALA A 49 -47.76 8.94 12.47
N GLU A 50 -48.69 9.69 11.95
CA GLU A 50 -49.36 10.79 12.65
C GLU A 50 -49.99 10.25 13.97
N GLY A 51 -49.51 10.73 15.12
CA GLY A 51 -50.06 10.46 16.43
C GLY A 51 -49.21 9.66 17.41
N THR A 52 -48.04 9.20 17.05
CA THR A 52 -47.08 8.56 17.98
C THR A 52 -46.06 9.56 18.53
N GLN A 53 -45.58 9.34 19.77
CA GLN A 53 -44.45 10.08 20.34
C GLN A 53 -43.31 10.12 19.35
N PRO A 54 -42.49 11.23 19.29
CA PRO A 54 -41.34 11.30 18.39
C PRO A 54 -40.46 10.09 18.62
N ALA A 55 -40.02 9.45 17.51
CA ALA A 55 -39.17 8.28 17.59
C ALA A 55 -37.93 8.56 18.47
N PRO A 56 -37.45 7.61 19.28
CA PRO A 56 -36.27 7.81 20.09
C PRO A 56 -35.10 8.29 19.22
N ALA A 57 -34.27 9.22 19.72
CA ALA A 57 -33.15 9.81 18.98
C ALA A 57 -32.19 8.77 18.41
N GLU A 58 -32.03 7.65 19.12
CA GLU A 58 -31.18 6.51 18.71
C GLU A 58 -31.69 5.81 17.44
N VAL A 59 -33.01 5.68 17.30
CA VAL A 59 -33.65 5.01 16.13
C VAL A 59 -33.47 5.89 14.88
N VAL A 60 -33.67 7.18 15.02
CA VAL A 60 -33.52 8.15 13.92
C VAL A 60 -32.04 8.25 13.52
N PHE A 61 -31.13 8.34 14.49
CA PHE A 61 -29.68 8.28 14.25
C PHE A 61 -29.26 7.03 13.48
N LEU A 62 -29.78 5.85 13.84
CA LEU A 62 -29.49 4.62 13.11
C LEU A 62 -30.02 4.67 11.68
N ALA A 63 -31.23 5.22 11.46
CA ALA A 63 -31.79 5.42 10.13
C ALA A 63 -30.96 6.37 9.28
N GLU A 64 -30.47 7.48 9.84
CA GLU A 64 -29.54 8.41 9.17
C GLU A 64 -28.28 7.70 8.68
N ILE A 65 -27.60 6.94 9.56
CA ILE A 65 -26.40 6.19 9.21
C ILE A 65 -26.69 5.21 8.07
N ILE A 66 -27.78 4.43 8.16
CA ILE A 66 -28.17 3.45 7.13
C ILE A 66 -28.36 4.15 5.78
N VAL A 67 -29.10 5.25 5.76
CA VAL A 67 -29.36 5.99 4.50
C VAL A 67 -28.06 6.55 3.91
N LEU A 68 -27.21 7.16 4.75
CA LEU A 68 -25.92 7.68 4.29
C LEU A 68 -25.01 6.57 3.76
N LEU A 69 -24.97 5.40 4.40
CA LEU A 69 -24.19 4.25 3.95
C LEU A 69 -24.72 3.73 2.61
N VAL A 70 -26.01 3.50 2.47
CA VAL A 70 -26.61 2.94 1.25
C VAL A 70 -26.45 3.91 0.08
N CYS A 71 -26.89 5.17 0.25
CA CYS A 71 -26.79 6.17 -0.81
C CYS A 71 -25.33 6.49 -1.15
N GLY A 72 -24.46 6.65 -0.14
CA GLY A 72 -23.06 6.89 -0.32
C GLY A 72 -22.34 5.76 -1.04
N ARG A 73 -22.67 4.50 -0.72
CA ARG A 73 -22.09 3.35 -1.41
C ARG A 73 -22.57 3.22 -2.85
N LEU A 74 -23.85 3.37 -3.10
CA LEU A 74 -24.42 3.26 -4.47
C LEU A 74 -23.91 4.34 -5.41
N LEU A 75 -23.91 5.60 -4.96
CA LEU A 75 -23.37 6.69 -5.77
C LEU A 75 -21.84 6.63 -5.88
N GLY A 76 -21.16 6.20 -4.83
CA GLY A 76 -19.71 5.95 -4.88
C GLY A 76 -19.34 4.92 -5.93
N GLU A 77 -20.04 3.80 -5.99
CA GLU A 77 -19.88 2.77 -7.01
C GLU A 77 -20.20 3.28 -8.42
N ALA A 78 -21.27 4.09 -8.55
CA ALA A 78 -21.63 4.72 -9.83
C ALA A 78 -20.51 5.64 -10.34
N MET A 79 -19.89 6.44 -9.45
CA MET A 79 -18.76 7.30 -9.79
C MET A 79 -17.54 6.50 -10.22
N GLN A 80 -17.20 5.42 -9.52
CA GLN A 80 -16.09 4.56 -9.92
C GLN A 80 -16.27 3.95 -11.30
N ARG A 81 -17.51 3.57 -11.67
CA ARG A 81 -17.80 3.03 -13.02
C ARG A 81 -17.58 4.03 -14.16
N ILE A 82 -17.66 5.32 -13.88
CA ILE A 82 -17.36 6.39 -14.85
C ILE A 82 -15.92 6.91 -14.74
N GLY A 83 -15.06 6.20 -13.96
CA GLY A 83 -13.65 6.57 -13.75
C GLY A 83 -13.46 7.78 -12.84
N GLN A 84 -14.40 8.04 -11.92
CA GLN A 84 -14.32 9.12 -10.94
C GLN A 84 -14.13 8.54 -9.52
N PRO A 85 -13.51 9.28 -8.58
CA PRO A 85 -13.34 8.82 -7.21
C PRO A 85 -14.66 8.56 -6.49
N ALA A 86 -14.75 7.44 -5.74
CA ALA A 86 -15.94 7.08 -4.96
C ALA A 86 -16.37 8.17 -3.97
N VAL A 87 -15.40 8.93 -3.42
CA VAL A 87 -15.64 10.06 -2.50
C VAL A 87 -16.57 11.10 -3.10
N MET A 88 -16.48 11.35 -4.41
CA MET A 88 -17.38 12.28 -5.09
C MET A 88 -18.83 11.79 -5.07
N GLY A 89 -19.04 10.48 -5.24
CA GLY A 89 -20.37 9.88 -5.15
C GLY A 89 -20.95 9.93 -3.73
N GLN A 90 -20.11 9.70 -2.72
CA GLN A 90 -20.51 9.79 -1.32
C GLN A 90 -20.92 11.23 -0.93
N LEU A 91 -20.16 12.21 -1.40
CA LEU A 91 -20.47 13.62 -1.21
C LEU A 91 -21.79 14.00 -1.89
N LEU A 92 -21.94 13.63 -3.16
CA LEU A 92 -23.17 13.86 -3.93
C LEU A 92 -24.38 13.18 -3.28
N ALA A 93 -24.21 12.00 -2.65
CA ALA A 93 -25.27 11.35 -1.88
C ALA A 93 -25.78 12.26 -0.76
N GLY A 94 -24.85 12.88 0.00
CA GLY A 94 -25.21 13.84 1.03
C GLY A 94 -25.92 15.09 0.48
N VAL A 95 -25.42 15.64 -0.62
CA VAL A 95 -26.06 16.81 -1.29
C VAL A 95 -27.48 16.46 -1.76
N LEU A 96 -27.68 15.26 -2.33
CA LEU A 96 -29.00 14.79 -2.77
C LEU A 96 -29.96 14.58 -1.61
N LEU A 97 -29.46 14.07 -0.47
CA LEU A 97 -30.25 13.89 0.76
C LEU A 97 -30.42 15.20 1.55
N GLY A 98 -29.70 16.23 1.20
CA GLY A 98 -29.69 17.52 1.85
C GLY A 98 -30.93 18.39 1.59
N PRO A 99 -30.96 19.57 2.23
CA PRO A 99 -32.08 20.49 2.14
C PRO A 99 -32.35 20.95 0.70
N SER A 100 -31.33 21.11 -0.11
CA SER A 100 -31.45 21.67 -1.47
C SER A 100 -32.12 20.75 -2.49
N VAL A 101 -32.09 19.42 -2.30
CA VAL A 101 -32.70 18.47 -3.25
C VAL A 101 -33.82 17.69 -2.59
N PHE A 102 -33.50 16.83 -1.60
CA PHE A 102 -34.54 16.05 -0.92
C PHE A 102 -35.45 16.92 -0.07
N GLY A 103 -34.89 17.95 0.61
CA GLY A 103 -35.67 18.94 1.35
C GLY A 103 -36.61 19.76 0.47
N ALA A 104 -36.19 20.13 -0.75
CA ALA A 104 -37.06 20.83 -1.69
C ALA A 104 -38.18 19.94 -2.27
N LEU A 105 -37.89 18.63 -2.49
CA LEU A 105 -38.87 17.69 -3.02
C LEU A 105 -39.86 17.19 -1.94
N SER A 106 -39.42 16.96 -0.72
CA SER A 106 -40.21 16.42 0.36
C SER A 106 -39.73 16.94 1.74
N PRO A 107 -40.12 18.18 2.12
CA PRO A 107 -39.63 18.80 3.35
C PRO A 107 -39.93 17.99 4.61
N GLY A 108 -41.16 17.43 4.70
CA GLY A 108 -41.62 16.65 5.86
C GLY A 108 -40.78 15.36 6.07
N LEU A 109 -40.46 14.63 5.02
CA LEU A 109 -39.63 13.43 5.11
C LEU A 109 -38.16 13.76 5.41
N GLN A 110 -37.63 14.84 4.83
CA GLN A 110 -36.28 15.28 5.10
C GLN A 110 -36.09 15.67 6.57
N HIS A 111 -37.02 16.47 7.14
CA HIS A 111 -37.01 16.82 8.55
C HIS A 111 -37.27 15.64 9.50
N ALA A 112 -38.04 14.64 9.08
CA ALA A 112 -38.24 13.42 9.85
C ALA A 112 -36.96 12.55 9.88
N LEU A 113 -36.22 12.49 8.78
CA LEU A 113 -35.01 11.70 8.67
C LEU A 113 -33.78 12.43 9.25
N PHE A 114 -33.68 13.75 9.08
CA PHE A 114 -32.59 14.60 9.56
C PHE A 114 -33.14 15.74 10.43
N PRO A 115 -33.70 15.45 11.61
CA PRO A 115 -34.24 16.48 12.48
C PRO A 115 -33.14 17.33 13.08
N ALA A 116 -33.44 18.63 13.29
CA ALA A 116 -32.53 19.60 13.90
C ALA A 116 -32.45 19.49 15.44
N ALA A 117 -32.85 18.33 16.03
CA ALA A 117 -32.79 18.13 17.48
C ALA A 117 -31.34 18.05 17.96
N HIS A 118 -31.02 18.79 19.05
CA HIS A 118 -29.65 18.89 19.56
C HIS A 118 -29.02 17.55 19.93
N GLU A 119 -29.77 16.63 20.52
CA GLU A 119 -29.25 15.31 20.92
C GLU A 119 -28.77 14.52 19.72
N GLN A 120 -29.58 14.47 18.69
CA GLN A 120 -29.29 13.71 17.47
C GLN A 120 -28.17 14.35 16.64
N SER A 121 -28.20 15.68 16.51
CA SER A 121 -27.12 16.43 15.86
C SER A 121 -25.77 16.18 16.54
N ASN A 122 -25.75 16.08 17.87
CA ASN A 122 -24.52 15.74 18.61
C ASN A 122 -24.06 14.30 18.39
N MET A 123 -25.00 13.33 18.30
CA MET A 123 -24.64 11.92 18.04
C MET A 123 -24.00 11.76 16.66
N ILE A 124 -24.62 12.31 15.63
CA ILE A 124 -24.10 12.20 14.26
C ILE A 124 -22.79 13.01 14.08
N ALA A 125 -22.68 14.17 14.74
CA ALA A 125 -21.46 14.98 14.76
C ALA A 125 -20.30 14.22 15.43
N ALA A 126 -20.54 13.47 16.51
CA ALA A 126 -19.53 12.65 17.17
C ALA A 126 -19.00 11.54 16.26
N VAL A 127 -19.89 10.86 15.51
CA VAL A 127 -19.48 9.85 14.51
C VAL A 127 -18.72 10.51 13.36
N GLY A 128 -19.15 11.68 12.91
CA GLY A 128 -18.44 12.48 11.91
C GLY A 128 -17.02 12.84 12.36
N GLN A 129 -16.88 13.30 13.62
CA GLN A 129 -15.58 13.64 14.21
C GLN A 129 -14.65 12.42 14.31
N LEU A 130 -15.18 11.27 14.77
CA LEU A 130 -14.42 10.03 14.78
C LEU A 130 -14.05 9.61 13.34
N GLY A 131 -14.96 9.80 12.39
CA GLY A 131 -14.74 9.55 10.97
C GLY A 131 -13.57 10.37 10.42
N ILE A 132 -13.46 11.66 10.77
CA ILE A 132 -12.33 12.51 10.39
C ILE A 132 -11.01 11.94 10.94
N LEU A 133 -10.95 11.57 12.22
CA LEU A 133 -9.74 11.02 12.83
C LEU A 133 -9.31 9.71 12.15
N MET A 134 -10.26 8.82 11.88
CA MET A 134 -10.02 7.56 11.16
C MET A 134 -9.53 7.78 9.72
N LEU A 135 -10.13 8.73 9.01
CA LEU A 135 -9.70 9.09 7.65
C LEU A 135 -8.29 9.65 7.63
N LEU A 136 -7.93 10.43 8.65
CA LEU A 136 -6.59 11.01 8.76
C LEU A 136 -5.55 9.99 9.19
N LEU A 137 -5.90 9.07 10.08
CA LEU A 137 -5.07 7.92 10.38
C LEU A 137 -4.73 7.16 9.09
N LEU A 138 -5.75 6.83 8.29
CA LEU A 138 -5.56 6.14 7.01
C LEU A 138 -4.71 6.95 6.03
N THR A 139 -4.97 8.26 5.90
CA THR A 139 -4.19 9.15 5.03
C THR A 139 -2.72 9.22 5.46
N GLY A 140 -2.47 9.28 6.77
CA GLY A 140 -1.13 9.22 7.35
C GLY A 140 -0.43 7.89 7.05
N MET A 141 -1.12 6.74 7.20
CA MET A 141 -0.57 5.42 6.89
C MET A 141 -0.19 5.26 5.41
N GLU A 142 -0.93 5.89 4.51
CA GLU A 142 -0.65 5.89 3.07
C GLU A 142 0.52 6.81 2.67
N THR A 143 1.06 7.61 3.61
CA THR A 143 2.12 8.59 3.33
C THR A 143 3.48 7.91 3.20
N ASP A 144 3.99 7.76 1.96
CA ASP A 144 5.30 7.19 1.68
C ASP A 144 6.42 8.24 1.70
N LEU A 145 7.12 8.34 2.82
CA LEU A 145 8.25 9.26 2.97
C LEU A 145 9.49 8.84 2.15
N SER A 146 9.59 7.59 1.70
CA SER A 146 10.69 7.12 0.87
C SER A 146 10.65 7.76 -0.52
N LEU A 147 9.45 7.95 -1.05
CA LEU A 147 9.20 8.63 -2.32
C LEU A 147 9.66 10.09 -2.28
N ILE A 148 9.39 10.79 -1.16
CA ILE A 148 9.83 12.17 -0.95
C ILE A 148 11.36 12.25 -0.95
N ARG A 149 12.06 11.30 -0.32
CA ARG A 149 13.53 11.28 -0.28
C ARG A 149 14.16 11.13 -1.66
N ARG A 150 13.57 10.31 -2.53
CA ARG A 150 14.06 10.05 -3.90
C ARG A 150 13.92 11.27 -4.81
N THR A 151 12.81 12.01 -4.69
CA THR A 151 12.47 13.15 -5.58
C THR A 151 12.56 14.52 -4.89
N ARG A 152 13.21 14.60 -3.73
CA ARG A 152 13.15 15.69 -2.74
C ARG A 152 13.19 17.10 -3.32
N ARG A 153 14.18 17.42 -4.21
CA ARG A 153 14.33 18.79 -4.75
C ARG A 153 13.17 19.20 -5.62
N ALA A 154 12.79 18.33 -6.54
CA ALA A 154 11.73 18.58 -7.49
C ALA A 154 10.35 18.59 -6.81
N ALA A 155 10.05 17.59 -5.96
CA ALA A 155 8.80 17.51 -5.22
C ALA A 155 8.63 18.73 -4.28
N PHE A 156 9.69 19.14 -3.58
CA PHE A 156 9.64 20.31 -2.71
C PHE A 156 9.42 21.63 -3.48
N SER A 157 10.09 21.80 -4.64
CA SER A 157 9.88 22.98 -5.50
C SER A 157 8.44 23.06 -6.00
N VAL A 158 7.88 21.93 -6.49
CA VAL A 158 6.51 21.85 -7.00
C VAL A 158 5.50 22.09 -5.88
N SER A 159 5.69 21.48 -4.71
CA SER A 159 4.82 21.66 -3.55
C SER A 159 4.87 23.06 -3.00
N LEU A 160 6.06 23.63 -2.75
CA LEU A 160 6.18 24.96 -2.15
C LEU A 160 5.51 26.03 -3.03
N ALA A 161 5.78 26.04 -4.33
CA ALA A 161 5.13 26.96 -5.27
C ALA A 161 3.64 26.62 -5.45
N GLY A 162 3.30 25.33 -5.47
CA GLY A 162 1.94 24.81 -5.55
C GLY A 162 1.07 25.08 -4.32
N ILE A 163 1.66 25.40 -3.17
CA ILE A 163 0.96 25.90 -1.97
C ILE A 163 0.97 27.41 -1.96
N ALA A 164 2.13 28.06 -2.12
CA ALA A 164 2.27 29.49 -1.94
C ALA A 164 1.38 30.31 -2.88
N VAL A 165 1.34 29.96 -4.16
CA VAL A 165 0.58 30.71 -5.15
C VAL A 165 -0.94 30.62 -4.89
N PRO A 166 -1.58 29.44 -4.78
CA PRO A 166 -3.01 29.36 -4.53
C PRO A 166 -3.39 29.85 -3.12
N PHE A 167 -2.50 29.71 -2.11
CA PHE A 167 -2.72 30.28 -0.79
C PHE A 167 -2.81 31.79 -0.86
N LEU A 168 -1.88 32.46 -1.53
CA LEU A 168 -1.94 33.92 -1.73
C LEU A 168 -3.16 34.33 -2.55
N CYS A 169 -3.55 33.57 -3.57
CA CYS A 169 -4.79 33.83 -4.29
C CYS A 169 -6.01 33.75 -3.36
N GLY A 170 -6.07 32.75 -2.49
CA GLY A 170 -7.17 32.58 -1.53
C GLY A 170 -7.18 33.68 -0.48
N VAL A 171 -6.02 34.12 0.00
CA VAL A 171 -5.89 35.28 0.89
C VAL A 171 -6.39 36.55 0.21
N LEU A 172 -6.01 36.81 -1.03
CA LEU A 172 -6.49 37.97 -1.79
C LEU A 172 -8.00 37.92 -2.00
N VAL A 173 -8.54 36.73 -2.40
CA VAL A 173 -10.01 36.61 -2.53
C VAL A 173 -10.70 36.87 -1.20
N GLY A 174 -10.22 36.31 -0.09
CA GLY A 174 -10.80 36.49 1.23
C GLY A 174 -10.80 37.93 1.71
N GLU A 175 -9.77 38.72 1.36
CA GLU A 175 -9.68 40.13 1.71
C GLU A 175 -10.73 40.98 0.96
N PHE A 176 -11.05 40.61 -0.27
CA PHE A 176 -12.05 41.32 -1.08
C PHE A 176 -13.47 40.77 -0.95
N LEU A 177 -13.70 39.75 -0.10
CA LEU A 177 -15.05 39.22 0.13
C LEU A 177 -15.94 40.26 0.83
N PRO A 178 -17.22 40.38 0.42
CA PRO A 178 -18.20 41.22 1.13
C PRO A 178 -18.35 40.78 2.60
N ASP A 179 -18.53 41.70 3.50
CA ASP A 179 -18.74 41.43 4.94
C ASP A 179 -19.93 40.50 5.20
N SER A 180 -20.96 40.56 4.35
CA SER A 180 -22.15 39.71 4.43
C SER A 180 -21.87 38.22 4.24
N MET A 181 -20.73 37.88 3.67
CA MET A 181 -20.30 36.49 3.47
C MET A 181 -19.42 35.96 4.59
N LEU A 182 -18.90 36.83 5.43
CA LEU A 182 -18.06 36.46 6.57
C LEU A 182 -18.91 36.01 7.74
N PRO A 183 -18.54 34.96 8.49
CA PRO A 183 -19.22 34.59 9.73
C PRO A 183 -19.14 35.69 10.78
N ASN A 184 -17.95 36.28 10.88
CA ASN A 184 -17.66 37.40 11.75
C ASN A 184 -16.69 38.37 11.06
N PRO A 185 -17.10 39.61 10.72
CA PRO A 185 -16.22 40.60 10.09
C PRO A 185 -14.96 40.93 10.89
N ASP A 186 -15.03 40.87 12.23
CA ASP A 186 -13.89 41.13 13.12
C ASP A 186 -12.80 40.08 13.01
N HIS A 187 -13.16 38.86 12.58
CA HIS A 187 -12.25 37.74 12.37
C HIS A 187 -11.97 37.45 10.88
N ARG A 188 -12.09 38.44 9.99
CA ARG A 188 -11.82 38.38 8.55
C ARG A 188 -10.53 37.63 8.26
N LEU A 189 -9.44 37.89 8.99
CA LEU A 189 -8.15 37.23 8.79
C LEU A 189 -8.23 35.72 8.93
N VAL A 190 -8.98 35.18 9.90
CA VAL A 190 -9.14 33.75 10.10
C VAL A 190 -9.84 33.10 8.89
N THR A 191 -10.96 33.71 8.44
CA THR A 191 -11.69 33.25 7.24
C THR A 191 -10.81 33.31 6.00
N THR A 192 -10.05 34.38 5.83
CA THR A 192 -9.11 34.58 4.71
C THR A 192 -8.02 33.53 4.68
N LEU A 193 -7.41 33.23 5.84
CA LEU A 193 -6.39 32.16 5.95
C LEU A 193 -6.97 30.77 5.72
N PHE A 194 -8.20 30.49 6.21
CA PHE A 194 -8.91 29.24 5.93
C PHE A 194 -9.16 29.08 4.43
N LEU A 195 -9.63 30.13 3.76
CA LEU A 195 -9.87 30.13 2.31
C LEU A 195 -8.55 29.89 1.55
N GLY A 196 -7.46 30.58 1.97
CA GLY A 196 -6.13 30.35 1.42
C GLY A 196 -5.69 28.90 1.54
N THR A 197 -5.90 28.30 2.70
CA THR A 197 -5.57 26.90 2.97
C THR A 197 -6.42 25.95 2.12
N ALA A 198 -7.73 26.17 2.03
CA ALA A 198 -8.63 25.36 1.21
C ALA A 198 -8.24 25.42 -0.27
N LEU A 199 -7.77 26.57 -0.78
CA LEU A 199 -7.30 26.68 -2.16
C LEU A 199 -5.91 26.06 -2.39
N ALA A 200 -5.10 25.91 -1.33
CA ALA A 200 -3.71 25.45 -1.43
C ALA A 200 -3.54 23.94 -1.40
N ILE A 201 -4.37 23.20 -0.69
CA ILE A 201 -4.19 21.75 -0.46
C ILE A 201 -4.55 20.94 -1.71
N SER A 202 -3.80 19.85 -1.94
CA SER A 202 -4.06 18.86 -3.00
C SER A 202 -4.37 17.50 -2.39
N SER A 203 -5.23 16.70 -3.03
CA SER A 203 -5.56 15.36 -2.55
C SER A 203 -4.58 14.31 -3.07
N VAL A 204 -3.75 13.75 -2.17
CA VAL A 204 -2.81 12.65 -2.49
C VAL A 204 -3.52 11.45 -3.11
N LYS A 205 -4.66 11.01 -2.51
CA LYS A 205 -5.38 9.81 -2.95
C LYS A 205 -5.85 9.89 -4.39
N ILE A 206 -6.43 11.02 -4.78
CA ILE A 206 -6.97 11.21 -6.13
C ILE A 206 -5.84 11.31 -7.15
N VAL A 207 -4.78 12.04 -6.81
CA VAL A 207 -3.58 12.17 -7.62
C VAL A 207 -2.92 10.81 -7.83
N ALA A 208 -2.67 10.06 -6.75
CA ALA A 208 -2.02 8.76 -6.81
C ALA A 208 -2.85 7.73 -7.61
N MET A 209 -4.19 7.75 -7.44
CA MET A 209 -5.10 6.91 -8.21
C MET A 209 -5.00 7.23 -9.70
N ALA A 210 -5.09 8.49 -10.08
CA ALA A 210 -5.03 8.92 -11.48
C ALA A 210 -3.67 8.58 -12.13
N VAL A 211 -2.56 8.83 -11.41
CA VAL A 211 -1.20 8.50 -11.89
C VAL A 211 -1.01 6.98 -12.02
N ARG A 212 -1.60 6.19 -11.11
CA ARG A 212 -1.55 4.72 -11.16
C ARG A 212 -2.36 4.15 -12.31
N GLU A 213 -3.58 4.62 -12.53
CA GLU A 213 -4.44 4.20 -13.65
C GLU A 213 -3.83 4.47 -15.03
N MET A 214 -2.93 5.45 -15.10
CA MET A 214 -2.21 5.82 -16.32
C MET A 214 -0.82 5.16 -16.44
N ASP A 215 -0.46 4.28 -15.52
CA ASP A 215 0.83 3.58 -15.46
C ASP A 215 2.06 4.50 -15.31
N PHE A 216 1.85 5.71 -14.77
CA PHE A 216 2.92 6.70 -14.57
C PHE A 216 3.60 6.61 -13.20
N MET A 217 3.20 5.69 -12.29
CA MET A 217 3.80 5.57 -10.96
C MET A 217 5.30 5.22 -10.99
N ARG A 218 5.75 4.49 -12.02
CA ARG A 218 7.18 4.16 -12.20
C ARG A 218 7.97 5.30 -12.84
N ARG A 219 7.31 6.25 -13.50
CA ARG A 219 7.96 7.39 -14.13
C ARG A 219 8.32 8.47 -13.12
N THR A 220 9.45 9.15 -13.34
CA THR A 220 9.93 10.23 -12.48
C THR A 220 8.88 11.32 -12.27
N LEU A 221 8.18 11.69 -13.33
CA LEU A 221 7.12 12.68 -13.29
C LEU A 221 5.96 12.25 -12.37
N GLY A 222 5.48 11.00 -12.50
CA GLY A 222 4.44 10.45 -11.64
C GLY A 222 4.86 10.41 -10.17
N GLN A 223 6.10 10.00 -9.90
CA GLN A 223 6.67 10.00 -8.55
C GLN A 223 6.73 11.41 -7.96
N VAL A 224 7.10 12.41 -8.75
CA VAL A 224 7.16 13.81 -8.28
C VAL A 224 5.76 14.36 -8.04
N ILE A 225 4.78 14.07 -8.90
CA ILE A 225 3.38 14.49 -8.68
C ILE A 225 2.87 13.95 -7.33
N VAL A 226 3.06 12.65 -7.08
CA VAL A 226 2.58 12.03 -5.83
C VAL A 226 3.37 12.53 -4.63
N ALA A 227 4.71 12.64 -4.72
CA ALA A 227 5.55 13.16 -3.63
C ALA A 227 5.23 14.62 -3.30
N ALA A 228 4.98 15.46 -4.31
CA ALA A 228 4.57 16.85 -4.10
C ALA A 228 3.20 16.92 -3.42
N ALA A 229 2.24 16.08 -3.84
CA ALA A 229 0.93 16.01 -3.19
C ALA A 229 1.04 15.58 -1.71
N ILE A 230 1.93 14.62 -1.37
CA ILE A 230 2.20 14.22 0.02
C ILE A 230 2.76 15.39 0.84
N ILE A 231 3.68 16.15 0.28
CA ILE A 231 4.23 17.34 0.95
C ILE A 231 3.15 18.41 1.12
N ASP A 232 2.31 18.65 0.10
CA ASP A 232 1.18 19.58 0.14
C ASP A 232 0.21 19.23 1.28
N ASP A 233 -0.17 17.96 1.36
CA ASP A 233 -1.10 17.48 2.40
C ASP A 233 -0.50 17.69 3.80
N THR A 234 0.77 17.30 3.97
CA THR A 234 1.49 17.47 5.25
C THR A 234 1.60 18.94 5.66
N LEU A 235 2.00 19.81 4.74
CA LEU A 235 2.11 21.27 5.00
C LEU A 235 0.73 21.88 5.22
N GLY A 236 -0.28 21.44 4.49
CA GLY A 236 -1.66 21.89 4.67
C GLY A 236 -2.18 21.64 6.08
N TRP A 237 -1.90 20.45 6.65
CA TRP A 237 -2.28 20.15 8.04
C TRP A 237 -1.54 21.01 9.06
N ILE A 238 -0.27 21.33 8.83
CA ILE A 238 0.51 22.24 9.69
C ILE A 238 -0.07 23.65 9.63
N ILE A 239 -0.34 24.15 8.43
CA ILE A 239 -0.93 25.50 8.24
C ILE A 239 -2.30 25.55 8.90
N LEU A 240 -3.15 24.53 8.68
CA LEU A 240 -4.47 24.46 9.31
C LEU A 240 -4.39 24.45 10.84
N ALA A 241 -3.47 23.68 11.40
CA ALA A 241 -3.26 23.61 12.86
C ALA A 241 -2.91 24.99 13.45
N ILE A 242 -2.07 25.77 12.76
CA ILE A 242 -1.70 27.13 13.16
C ILE A 242 -2.92 28.08 13.09
N ILE A 243 -3.71 27.99 12.01
CA ILE A 243 -4.89 28.83 11.81
C ILE A 243 -5.97 28.53 12.85
N LEU A 244 -6.17 27.25 13.18
CA LEU A 244 -7.12 26.84 14.21
C LEU A 244 -6.70 27.30 15.61
N GLY A 245 -5.39 27.25 15.92
CA GLY A 245 -4.86 27.83 17.14
C GLY A 245 -5.12 29.34 17.23
N LEU A 246 -4.97 30.06 16.11
CA LEU A 246 -5.29 31.49 16.02
C LEU A 246 -6.78 31.76 16.18
N ALA A 247 -7.65 30.93 15.60
CA ALA A 247 -9.10 31.06 15.70
C ALA A 247 -9.61 30.85 17.14
N GLN A 248 -8.97 29.97 17.91
CA GLN A 248 -9.38 29.70 19.30
C GLN A 248 -8.96 30.77 20.28
N SER A 249 -7.87 31.50 20.03
CA SER A 249 -7.36 32.54 20.95
C SER A 249 -8.16 33.87 20.92
N GLY A 250 -9.06 34.05 19.95
CA GLY A 250 -9.98 35.19 19.86
C GLY A 250 -9.33 36.56 19.65
N SER A 251 -8.03 36.69 19.84
CA SER A 251 -7.21 37.88 19.59
C SER A 251 -5.89 37.50 18.97
N ILE A 252 -5.37 38.31 18.06
CA ILE A 252 -4.05 38.13 17.45
C ILE A 252 -2.98 38.53 18.46
N GLU A 253 -2.83 37.75 19.52
CA GLU A 253 -1.70 37.93 20.43
C GLU A 253 -0.49 37.17 19.88
N LEU A 254 0.60 37.91 19.69
CA LEU A 254 1.86 37.31 19.20
C LEU A 254 2.31 36.09 20.05
N GLY A 255 1.94 36.10 21.33
CA GLY A 255 2.21 35.00 22.28
C GLY A 255 1.46 33.74 21.97
N SER A 256 0.16 33.80 21.69
CA SER A 256 -0.65 32.62 21.36
C SER A 256 -0.28 32.02 20.00
N LEU A 257 0.02 32.88 19.02
CA LEU A 257 0.52 32.45 17.73
C LEU A 257 1.88 31.71 17.84
N ALA A 258 2.82 32.31 18.59
CA ALA A 258 4.13 31.71 18.85
C ALA A 258 3.98 30.40 19.59
N GLN A 259 3.08 30.27 20.57
CA GLN A 259 2.80 29.04 21.29
C GLN A 259 2.26 27.95 20.37
N SER A 260 1.29 28.27 19.50
CA SER A 260 0.71 27.29 18.53
C SER A 260 1.75 26.82 17.51
N VAL A 261 2.54 27.74 16.96
CA VAL A 261 3.60 27.39 15.99
C VAL A 261 4.71 26.55 16.66
N PHE A 262 5.21 27.02 17.81
CA PHE A 262 6.27 26.32 18.53
C PHE A 262 5.77 24.97 19.06
N GLY A 263 4.55 24.90 19.60
CA GLY A 263 3.91 23.67 20.06
C GLY A 263 3.75 22.66 18.94
N THR A 264 3.30 23.09 17.75
CA THR A 264 3.19 22.24 16.57
C THR A 264 4.56 21.70 16.14
N LEU A 265 5.56 22.55 16.04
CA LEU A 265 6.93 22.14 15.66
C LEU A 265 7.54 21.20 16.69
N LEU A 266 7.38 21.48 17.98
CA LEU A 266 7.84 20.62 19.06
C LEU A 266 7.14 19.26 19.05
N PHE A 267 5.82 19.24 18.85
CA PHE A 267 5.05 18.01 18.71
C PHE A 267 5.54 17.17 17.53
N LEU A 268 5.73 17.76 16.35
CA LEU A 268 6.25 17.06 15.18
C LEU A 268 7.66 16.53 15.45
N LEU A 269 8.55 17.34 15.98
CA LEU A 269 9.91 16.92 16.34
C LEU A 269 9.90 15.74 17.33
N ALA A 270 9.12 15.84 18.40
CA ALA A 270 8.98 14.79 19.40
C ALA A 270 8.36 13.53 18.80
N SER A 271 7.34 13.64 17.94
CA SER A 271 6.68 12.53 17.28
C SER A 271 7.62 11.77 16.36
N PHE A 272 8.36 12.47 15.49
CA PHE A 272 9.29 11.82 14.55
C PHE A 272 10.61 11.36 15.19
N THR A 273 10.95 11.82 16.39
CA THR A 273 12.14 11.39 17.11
C THR A 273 11.79 10.31 18.15
N ILE A 274 11.06 10.65 19.19
CA ILE A 274 10.71 9.77 20.31
C ILE A 274 9.48 8.94 19.97
N GLY A 275 8.45 9.57 19.43
CA GLY A 275 7.16 8.95 19.12
C GLY A 275 7.29 7.78 18.15
N ARG A 276 8.10 7.93 17.10
CA ARG A 276 8.37 6.86 16.13
C ARG A 276 8.87 5.59 16.83
N ARG A 277 9.84 5.73 17.74
CA ARG A 277 10.39 4.59 18.47
C ARG A 277 9.37 3.98 19.44
N LEU A 278 8.61 4.82 20.13
CA LEU A 278 7.59 4.37 21.06
C LEU A 278 6.47 3.61 20.37
N VAL A 279 5.94 4.16 19.28
CA VAL A 279 4.89 3.52 18.47
C VAL A 279 5.36 2.18 17.91
N PHE A 280 6.58 2.14 17.36
CA PHE A 280 7.18 0.89 16.91
C PHE A 280 7.27 -0.16 18.03
N LEU A 281 7.76 0.22 19.21
CA LEU A 281 7.87 -0.69 20.36
C LEU A 281 6.50 -1.17 20.83
N LEU A 282 5.48 -0.31 20.86
CA LEU A 282 4.12 -0.66 21.26
C LEU A 282 3.49 -1.66 20.28
N ILE A 283 3.57 -1.37 18.98
CA ILE A 283 3.05 -2.26 17.93
C ILE A 283 3.79 -3.61 17.97
N ARG A 284 5.11 -3.59 18.12
CA ARG A 284 5.92 -4.79 18.25
C ARG A 284 5.54 -5.60 19.48
N TRP A 285 5.39 -4.95 20.64
CA TRP A 285 4.97 -5.63 21.85
C TRP A 285 3.61 -6.30 21.70
N ALA A 286 2.63 -5.59 21.10
CA ALA A 286 1.32 -6.15 20.83
C ALA A 286 1.39 -7.35 19.86
N ASN A 287 2.19 -7.26 18.81
CA ASN A 287 2.36 -8.32 17.81
C ASN A 287 3.10 -9.55 18.38
N ASP A 288 4.10 -9.35 19.26
CA ASP A 288 4.95 -10.44 19.77
C ASP A 288 4.34 -11.19 20.96
N HIS A 289 3.45 -10.54 21.73
CA HIS A 289 2.91 -11.10 22.98
C HIS A 289 1.43 -11.49 22.88
N LEU A 290 0.68 -10.98 21.90
CA LEU A 290 -0.74 -11.24 21.74
C LEU A 290 -1.00 -12.13 20.52
N VAL A 291 -2.02 -13.00 20.63
CA VAL A 291 -2.18 -14.16 19.72
C VAL A 291 -2.89 -13.82 18.41
N SER A 292 -3.53 -12.65 18.31
CA SER A 292 -4.33 -12.25 17.15
C SER A 292 -3.98 -10.84 16.63
N ASP A 293 -4.46 -10.48 15.46
CA ASP A 293 -4.25 -9.16 14.84
C ASP A 293 -5.09 -8.05 15.50
N VAL A 294 -6.20 -8.40 16.15
CA VAL A 294 -7.12 -7.46 16.80
C VAL A 294 -6.44 -6.55 17.85
N PRO A 295 -5.58 -7.04 18.75
CA PRO A 295 -4.85 -6.20 19.67
C PRO A 295 -3.90 -5.19 19.00
N VAL A 296 -3.34 -5.51 17.84
CA VAL A 296 -2.50 -4.57 17.07
C VAL A 296 -3.36 -3.43 16.55
N ILE A 297 -4.54 -3.73 15.99
CA ILE A 297 -5.51 -2.72 15.56
C ILE A 297 -5.91 -1.83 16.74
N THR A 298 -6.24 -2.43 17.89
CA THR A 298 -6.57 -1.68 19.11
C THR A 298 -5.41 -0.76 19.53
N THR A 299 -4.17 -1.24 19.48
CA THR A 299 -2.98 -0.43 19.80
C THR A 299 -2.85 0.76 18.84
N ILE A 300 -3.09 0.56 17.55
CA ILE A 300 -3.08 1.62 16.54
C ILE A 300 -4.13 2.69 16.86
N LEU A 301 -5.35 2.27 17.20
CA LEU A 301 -6.44 3.19 17.56
C LEU A 301 -6.15 3.96 18.85
N VAL A 302 -5.56 3.29 19.85
CA VAL A 302 -5.12 3.93 21.09
C VAL A 302 -4.02 4.96 20.83
N VAL A 303 -3.01 4.62 20.02
CA VAL A 303 -1.95 5.54 19.61
C VAL A 303 -2.54 6.77 18.91
N MET A 304 -3.47 6.56 17.97
CA MET A 304 -4.19 7.66 17.31
C MET A 304 -4.90 8.55 18.32
N GLY A 305 -5.68 7.98 19.24
CA GLY A 305 -6.42 8.73 20.26
C GLY A 305 -5.51 9.49 21.20
N VAL A 306 -4.42 8.87 21.68
CA VAL A 306 -3.44 9.53 22.56
C VAL A 306 -2.76 10.69 21.85
N MET A 307 -2.32 10.52 20.61
CA MET A 307 -1.69 11.59 19.86
C MET A 307 -2.67 12.74 19.53
N ALA A 308 -3.93 12.44 19.26
CA ALA A 308 -5.00 13.43 19.09
C ALA A 308 -5.24 14.23 20.39
N LEU A 309 -5.22 13.57 21.54
CA LEU A 309 -5.34 14.24 22.84
C LEU A 309 -4.12 15.10 23.16
N ILE A 310 -2.91 14.66 22.87
CA ILE A 310 -1.68 15.44 23.04
C ILE A 310 -1.74 16.72 22.21
N THR A 311 -2.16 16.65 20.95
CA THR A 311 -2.30 17.86 20.13
C THR A 311 -3.35 18.80 20.67
N HIS A 312 -4.47 18.28 21.18
CA HIS A 312 -5.49 19.11 21.83
C HIS A 312 -4.95 19.84 23.08
N TRP A 313 -4.17 19.18 23.92
CA TRP A 313 -3.57 19.79 25.12
C TRP A 313 -2.52 20.87 24.80
N ILE A 314 -1.86 20.77 23.66
CA ILE A 314 -0.90 21.78 23.17
C ILE A 314 -1.63 22.99 22.57
N GLY A 315 -2.97 22.94 22.43
CA GLY A 315 -3.76 24.00 21.77
C GLY A 315 -3.79 23.84 20.24
N VAL A 316 -3.52 22.63 19.74
CA VAL A 316 -3.58 22.29 18.33
C VAL A 316 -4.74 21.32 18.09
N HIS A 317 -5.37 21.36 16.91
CA HIS A 317 -6.51 20.50 16.63
C HIS A 317 -6.15 19.00 16.61
N THR A 318 -7.04 18.15 17.13
CA THR A 318 -6.88 16.67 17.25
C THR A 318 -6.53 15.96 15.94
N VAL A 319 -6.94 16.54 14.84
CA VAL A 319 -6.75 16.11 13.46
C VAL A 319 -5.27 15.90 13.12
N LEU A 320 -4.38 16.81 13.54
CA LEU A 320 -2.94 16.69 13.31
C LEU A 320 -2.37 15.48 14.04
N GLY A 321 -2.82 15.22 15.28
CA GLY A 321 -2.40 14.06 16.06
C GLY A 321 -2.74 12.74 15.38
N ALA A 322 -3.97 12.60 14.86
CA ALA A 322 -4.41 11.42 14.13
C ALA A 322 -3.62 11.21 12.82
N PHE A 323 -3.34 12.27 12.07
CA PHE A 323 -2.55 12.21 10.84
C PHE A 323 -1.11 11.76 11.11
N VAL A 324 -0.45 12.39 12.11
CA VAL A 324 0.94 12.03 12.49
C VAL A 324 1.00 10.60 13.04
N ALA A 325 0.01 10.18 13.84
CA ALA A 325 -0.10 8.78 14.27
C ALA A 325 -0.14 7.82 13.08
N GLY A 326 -0.94 8.15 12.05
CA GLY A 326 -1.00 7.39 10.80
C GLY A 326 0.36 7.28 10.12
N ILE A 327 1.11 8.38 10.00
CA ILE A 327 2.46 8.35 9.41
C ILE A 327 3.39 7.42 10.20
N LEU A 328 3.36 7.49 11.53
CA LEU A 328 4.24 6.65 12.38
C LEU A 328 3.88 5.17 12.28
N VAL A 329 2.58 4.85 12.25
CA VAL A 329 2.06 3.48 12.09
C VAL A 329 2.40 2.94 10.70
N GLY A 330 2.14 3.71 9.63
CA GLY A 330 2.40 3.32 8.24
C GLY A 330 3.88 3.08 7.92
N GLN A 331 4.79 3.66 8.73
CA GLN A 331 6.23 3.40 8.63
C GLN A 331 6.69 2.16 9.40
N SER A 332 5.80 1.53 10.19
CA SER A 332 6.17 0.33 10.95
C SER A 332 6.26 -0.90 10.04
N PRO A 333 7.40 -1.61 10.01
CA PRO A 333 7.57 -2.80 9.19
C PRO A 333 6.75 -4.01 9.69
N ILE A 334 6.14 -3.89 10.87
CA ILE A 334 5.32 -4.93 11.48
C ILE A 334 3.86 -4.83 11.03
N LEU A 335 3.50 -3.72 10.37
CA LEU A 335 2.16 -3.56 9.80
C LEU A 335 1.98 -4.57 8.67
N THR A 336 1.30 -5.69 8.95
CA THR A 336 0.98 -6.68 7.93
C THR A 336 -0.08 -6.11 6.97
N LYS A 337 -0.06 -6.56 5.71
CA LYS A 337 -1.06 -6.21 4.71
C LYS A 337 -2.49 -6.47 5.22
N HIS A 338 -2.66 -7.55 5.96
CA HIS A 338 -3.95 -7.94 6.54
C HIS A 338 -4.49 -6.90 7.55
N ILE A 339 -3.65 -6.35 8.43
CA ILE A 339 -4.04 -5.30 9.38
C ILE A 339 -4.40 -4.00 8.64
N ASP A 340 -3.60 -3.61 7.64
CA ASP A 340 -3.90 -2.44 6.80
C ASP A 340 -5.24 -2.60 6.07
N GLU A 341 -5.50 -3.78 5.48
CA GLU A 341 -6.75 -4.08 4.78
C GLU A 341 -7.97 -4.05 5.70
N GLN A 342 -7.87 -4.57 6.94
CA GLN A 342 -8.96 -4.53 7.92
C GLN A 342 -9.30 -3.10 8.33
N LEU A 343 -8.28 -2.29 8.68
CA LEU A 343 -8.47 -0.88 9.03
C LEU A 343 -9.03 -0.09 7.86
N ARG A 344 -8.44 -0.25 6.68
CA ARG A 344 -8.91 0.37 5.42
C ARG A 344 -10.33 -0.03 5.10
N GLY A 345 -10.65 -1.32 5.25
CA GLY A 345 -11.99 -1.86 5.02
C GLY A 345 -13.03 -1.19 5.91
N LEU A 346 -12.79 -1.13 7.22
CA LEU A 346 -13.68 -0.49 8.18
C LEU A 346 -13.86 1.01 7.88
N ILE A 347 -12.76 1.72 7.67
CA ILE A 347 -12.78 3.18 7.41
C ILE A 347 -13.53 3.47 6.11
N THR A 348 -13.26 2.71 5.06
CA THR A 348 -13.86 2.92 3.74
C THR A 348 -15.34 2.50 3.69
N ALA A 349 -15.72 1.46 4.44
CA ALA A 349 -17.08 0.95 4.43
C ALA A 349 -18.04 1.77 5.32
N LEU A 350 -17.57 2.24 6.46
CA LEU A 350 -18.43 2.91 7.46
C LEU A 350 -18.14 4.42 7.54
N PHE A 351 -16.91 4.81 7.85
CA PHE A 351 -16.61 6.20 8.20
C PHE A 351 -16.59 7.14 6.99
N MET A 352 -16.09 6.69 5.85
CA MET A 352 -16.05 7.54 4.64
C MET A 352 -17.43 7.93 4.14
N PRO A 353 -18.38 7.00 3.89
CA PRO A 353 -19.71 7.37 3.41
C PRO A 353 -20.48 8.26 4.39
N VAL A 354 -20.36 7.99 5.70
CA VAL A 354 -21.01 8.81 6.72
C VAL A 354 -20.43 10.21 6.74
N PHE A 355 -19.10 10.35 6.82
CA PHE A 355 -18.46 11.66 6.88
C PHE A 355 -18.71 12.50 5.63
N PHE A 356 -18.47 11.96 4.43
CA PHE A 356 -18.69 12.71 3.19
C PHE A 356 -20.17 12.95 2.91
N GLY A 357 -21.03 12.01 3.31
CA GLY A 357 -22.46 12.21 3.27
C GLY A 357 -22.92 13.37 4.17
N LEU A 358 -22.42 13.47 5.40
CA LEU A 358 -22.70 14.59 6.30
C LEU A 358 -22.15 15.93 5.76
N ALA A 359 -20.95 15.92 5.20
CA ALA A 359 -20.40 17.11 4.57
C ALA A 359 -21.28 17.57 3.38
N GLY A 360 -21.74 16.61 2.56
CA GLY A 360 -22.69 16.90 1.49
C GLY A 360 -24.06 17.39 1.98
N LEU A 361 -24.59 16.79 3.06
CA LEU A 361 -25.84 17.18 3.69
C LEU A 361 -25.81 18.62 4.21
N SER A 362 -24.64 19.05 4.68
CA SER A 362 -24.42 20.42 5.14
C SER A 362 -24.33 21.43 3.99
N ALA A 363 -24.26 21.01 2.73
CA ALA A 363 -24.20 21.94 1.59
C ALA A 363 -25.61 22.51 1.29
N ASN A 364 -25.68 23.82 1.09
CA ASN A 364 -26.90 24.50 0.64
C ASN A 364 -26.71 25.03 -0.79
N LEU A 365 -27.19 24.26 -1.78
CA LEU A 365 -27.06 24.64 -3.19
C LEU A 365 -27.97 25.79 -3.60
N ASP A 366 -28.99 26.12 -2.78
CA ASP A 366 -29.90 27.26 -3.07
C ASP A 366 -29.12 28.58 -3.16
N VAL A 367 -27.99 28.67 -2.47
CA VAL A 367 -27.05 29.79 -2.57
C VAL A 367 -26.56 29.99 -4.02
N LEU A 368 -26.42 28.93 -4.79
CA LEU A 368 -25.97 28.99 -6.19
C LEU A 368 -27.10 29.37 -7.17
N ALA A 369 -28.34 29.42 -6.72
CA ALA A 369 -29.46 29.92 -7.52
C ALA A 369 -29.40 31.44 -7.69
N ASP A 370 -28.74 32.18 -6.79
CA ASP A 370 -28.44 33.59 -6.96
C ASP A 370 -27.33 33.77 -8.01
N PRO A 371 -27.57 34.51 -9.12
CA PRO A 371 -26.57 34.76 -10.14
C PRO A 371 -25.28 35.42 -9.65
N ALA A 372 -25.33 36.24 -8.62
CA ALA A 372 -24.15 36.86 -8.04
C ALA A 372 -23.30 35.82 -7.30
N MET A 373 -23.92 34.94 -6.51
CA MET A 373 -23.25 33.86 -5.79
C MET A 373 -22.70 32.79 -6.74
N LEU A 374 -23.44 32.50 -7.82
CA LEU A 374 -22.96 31.61 -8.86
C LEU A 374 -21.71 32.17 -9.55
N LEU A 375 -21.71 33.46 -9.88
CA LEU A 375 -20.56 34.13 -10.52
C LEU A 375 -19.34 34.13 -9.59
N LEU A 376 -19.53 34.38 -8.29
CA LEU A 376 -18.49 34.32 -7.28
C LEU A 376 -17.94 32.88 -7.14
N SER A 377 -18.81 31.87 -7.14
CA SER A 377 -18.40 30.45 -7.10
C SER A 377 -17.57 30.08 -8.33
N LEU A 378 -18.00 30.50 -9.52
CA LEU A 378 -17.23 30.28 -10.77
C LEU A 378 -15.90 31.03 -10.75
N GLY A 379 -15.87 32.25 -10.20
CA GLY A 379 -14.65 33.01 -9.97
C GLY A 379 -13.70 32.29 -9.02
N LEU A 380 -14.21 31.76 -7.92
CA LEU A 380 -13.43 30.99 -6.95
C LEU A 380 -12.84 29.71 -7.59
N ILE A 381 -13.63 28.96 -8.36
CA ILE A 381 -13.17 27.77 -9.10
C ILE A 381 -12.05 28.12 -10.07
N LEU A 382 -12.22 29.21 -10.80
CA LEU A 382 -11.24 29.69 -11.78
C LEU A 382 -9.93 30.13 -11.10
N ILE A 383 -10.02 30.97 -10.08
CA ILE A 383 -8.86 31.47 -9.31
C ILE A 383 -8.13 30.29 -8.63
N ALA A 384 -8.85 29.37 -8.03
CA ALA A 384 -8.30 28.17 -7.41
C ALA A 384 -7.56 27.31 -8.42
N SER A 385 -8.14 27.07 -9.60
CA SER A 385 -7.55 26.25 -10.67
C SER A 385 -6.32 26.93 -11.30
N ILE A 386 -6.41 28.23 -11.61
CA ILE A 386 -5.28 28.99 -12.16
C ILE A 386 -4.15 29.10 -11.13
N GLY A 387 -4.46 29.40 -9.88
CA GLY A 387 -3.48 29.51 -8.81
C GLY A 387 -2.73 28.20 -8.60
N LYS A 388 -3.45 27.08 -8.53
CA LYS A 388 -2.86 25.76 -8.33
C LYS A 388 -2.04 25.30 -9.52
N PHE A 389 -2.62 25.44 -10.71
CA PHE A 389 -1.94 25.11 -11.97
C PHE A 389 -0.64 25.91 -12.13
N SER A 390 -0.72 27.26 -12.00
CA SER A 390 0.43 28.13 -12.19
C SER A 390 1.51 27.92 -11.14
N GLY A 391 1.13 27.71 -9.88
CA GLY A 391 2.06 27.40 -8.79
C GLY A 391 2.83 26.10 -9.05
N ALA A 392 2.14 25.01 -9.33
CA ALA A 392 2.76 23.72 -9.59
C ALA A 392 3.55 23.73 -10.91
N PHE A 393 3.06 24.41 -11.93
CA PHE A 393 3.75 24.61 -13.21
C PHE A 393 5.10 25.35 -13.02
N LEU A 394 5.10 26.49 -12.33
CA LEU A 394 6.30 27.26 -12.03
C LEU A 394 7.26 26.43 -11.16
N GLY A 395 6.73 25.76 -10.12
CA GLY A 395 7.50 24.86 -9.28
C GLY A 395 8.17 23.73 -10.08
N GLY A 396 7.50 23.22 -11.12
CA GLY A 396 8.04 22.25 -12.07
C GLY A 396 9.21 22.80 -12.87
N LEU A 397 9.07 24.00 -13.43
CA LEU A 397 10.16 24.67 -14.14
C LEU A 397 11.37 24.93 -13.23
N PHE A 398 11.16 25.42 -12.01
CA PHE A 398 12.23 25.59 -11.01
C PHE A 398 12.85 24.26 -10.56
N GLY A 399 12.05 23.17 -10.58
CA GLY A 399 12.49 21.80 -10.30
C GLY A 399 13.28 21.15 -11.45
N GLY A 400 13.44 21.84 -12.59
CA GLY A 400 14.24 21.37 -13.75
C GLY A 400 13.43 20.51 -14.73
N PHE A 401 12.10 20.55 -14.70
CA PHE A 401 11.24 19.86 -15.65
C PHE A 401 11.06 20.68 -16.94
N ALA A 402 10.87 19.97 -18.05
CA ALA A 402 10.54 20.59 -19.32
C ALA A 402 9.11 21.20 -19.27
N TRP A 403 8.82 22.11 -20.19
CA TRP A 403 7.51 22.77 -20.30
C TRP A 403 6.33 21.79 -20.28
N ARG A 404 6.39 20.72 -21.10
CA ARG A 404 5.31 19.73 -21.19
C ARG A 404 5.12 18.93 -19.88
N GLU A 405 6.22 18.61 -19.23
CA GLU A 405 6.21 17.94 -17.92
C GLU A 405 5.62 18.87 -16.84
N SER A 406 5.99 20.16 -16.87
CA SER A 406 5.46 21.16 -15.95
C SER A 406 3.97 21.41 -16.14
N VAL A 407 3.46 21.35 -17.38
CA VAL A 407 2.01 21.36 -17.65
C VAL A 407 1.30 20.17 -17.00
N ALA A 408 1.90 18.97 -17.09
CA ALA A 408 1.33 17.79 -16.45
C ALA A 408 1.38 17.88 -14.92
N LEU A 409 2.45 18.47 -14.34
CA LEU A 409 2.53 18.80 -12.91
C LEU A 409 1.40 19.77 -12.51
N GLY A 410 1.18 20.82 -13.28
CA GLY A 410 0.10 21.79 -13.05
C GLY A 410 -1.28 21.15 -12.99
N TRP A 411 -1.63 20.31 -13.96
CA TRP A 411 -2.90 19.59 -13.95
C TRP A 411 -2.99 18.51 -12.89
N GLY A 412 -1.92 17.76 -12.64
CA GLY A 412 -1.89 16.71 -11.62
C GLY A 412 -2.09 17.27 -10.22
N MET A 413 -1.49 18.42 -9.92
CA MET A 413 -1.61 19.05 -8.60
C MET A 413 -2.95 19.77 -8.38
N ASN A 414 -3.77 19.96 -9.40
CA ASN A 414 -5.10 20.58 -9.27
C ASN A 414 -6.19 19.59 -8.81
N ALA A 415 -5.80 18.40 -8.35
CA ALA A 415 -6.72 17.45 -7.71
C ALA A 415 -7.07 17.91 -6.31
N ARG A 416 -8.33 18.08 -6.06
CA ARG A 416 -8.89 18.41 -4.75
C ARG A 416 -9.73 17.24 -4.26
N GLY A 417 -9.95 17.11 -2.96
CA GLY A 417 -10.66 15.92 -2.51
C GLY A 417 -10.95 15.87 -1.04
N SER A 418 -10.72 14.67 -0.44
CA SER A 418 -11.08 14.41 0.96
C SER A 418 -10.50 15.42 1.93
N THR A 419 -9.24 15.79 1.77
CA THR A 419 -8.53 16.72 2.68
C THR A 419 -9.15 18.10 2.67
N GLU A 420 -9.49 18.64 1.48
CA GLU A 420 -10.11 19.95 1.35
C GLU A 420 -11.51 19.98 1.97
N ILE A 421 -12.30 18.92 1.77
CA ILE A 421 -13.62 18.79 2.36
C ILE A 421 -13.53 18.73 3.89
N ILE A 422 -12.54 18.01 4.43
CA ILE A 422 -12.28 17.97 5.88
C ILE A 422 -11.93 19.37 6.39
N VAL A 423 -11.04 20.09 5.71
CA VAL A 423 -10.67 21.48 6.06
C VAL A 423 -11.90 22.40 6.06
N ALA A 424 -12.72 22.33 5.01
CA ALA A 424 -13.95 23.11 4.90
C ALA A 424 -14.95 22.77 6.02
N THR A 425 -15.12 21.49 6.34
CA THR A 425 -16.02 21.03 7.42
C THR A 425 -15.53 21.51 8.79
N ILE A 426 -14.23 21.46 9.05
CA ILE A 426 -13.64 22.00 10.27
C ILE A 426 -13.86 23.54 10.33
N GLY A 427 -13.65 24.24 9.22
CA GLY A 427 -13.89 25.68 9.12
C GLY A 427 -15.33 26.06 9.41
N LEU A 428 -16.29 25.29 8.92
CA LEU A 428 -17.71 25.46 9.22
C LEU A 428 -18.01 25.19 10.71
N ALA A 429 -17.53 24.05 11.23
CA ALA A 429 -17.75 23.64 12.62
C ALA A 429 -17.15 24.59 13.65
N THR A 430 -16.02 25.22 13.33
CA THR A 430 -15.35 26.22 14.20
C THR A 430 -15.88 27.64 14.01
N GLY A 431 -16.82 27.87 13.07
CA GLY A 431 -17.32 29.19 12.75
C GLY A 431 -16.32 30.08 11.98
N ALA A 432 -15.24 29.52 11.48
CA ALA A 432 -14.26 30.21 10.63
C ALA A 432 -14.77 30.44 9.20
N LEU A 433 -15.68 29.56 8.72
CA LEU A 433 -16.34 29.66 7.42
C LEU A 433 -17.86 29.78 7.58
N SER A 434 -18.49 30.66 6.77
CA SER A 434 -19.93 30.68 6.65
C SER A 434 -20.45 29.51 5.85
N GLN A 435 -21.75 29.19 6.00
CA GLN A 435 -22.44 28.16 5.21
C GLN A 435 -22.30 28.39 3.70
N THR A 436 -22.37 29.66 3.28
CA THR A 436 -22.20 30.07 1.89
C THR A 436 -20.80 29.74 1.35
N LEU A 437 -19.75 30.16 2.10
CA LEU A 437 -18.36 29.87 1.72
C LEU A 437 -18.06 28.37 1.72
N PHE A 438 -18.59 27.65 2.71
CA PHE A 438 -18.48 26.17 2.76
C PHE A 438 -19.06 25.53 1.48
N THR A 439 -20.28 25.95 1.07
CA THR A 439 -20.92 25.42 -0.13
C THR A 439 -20.12 25.76 -1.41
N MET A 440 -19.57 26.96 -1.50
CA MET A 440 -18.71 27.36 -2.64
C MET A 440 -17.42 26.55 -2.70
N ILE A 441 -16.74 26.31 -1.57
CA ILE A 441 -15.53 25.49 -1.49
C ILE A 441 -15.85 24.05 -1.86
N LEU A 442 -16.96 23.51 -1.38
CA LEU A 442 -17.41 22.17 -1.69
C LEU A 442 -17.68 21.99 -3.19
N THR A 443 -18.40 22.94 -3.79
CA THR A 443 -18.67 22.96 -5.24
C THR A 443 -17.38 23.06 -6.05
N MET A 444 -16.44 23.91 -5.61
CA MET A 444 -15.11 24.02 -6.21
C MET A 444 -14.37 22.69 -6.14
N ALA A 445 -14.36 22.01 -5.00
CA ALA A 445 -13.71 20.72 -4.82
C ALA A 445 -14.27 19.65 -5.77
N VAL A 446 -15.59 19.57 -5.91
CA VAL A 446 -16.25 18.64 -6.84
C VAL A 446 -15.86 18.91 -8.29
N VAL A 447 -16.02 20.15 -8.75
CA VAL A 447 -15.77 20.52 -10.15
C VAL A 447 -14.31 20.31 -10.53
N THR A 448 -13.37 20.77 -9.71
CA THR A 448 -11.93 20.66 -10.01
C THR A 448 -11.47 19.20 -9.98
N THR A 449 -11.99 18.38 -9.05
CA THR A 449 -11.66 16.97 -8.94
C THR A 449 -12.17 16.18 -10.14
N MET A 450 -13.40 16.45 -10.60
CA MET A 450 -13.94 15.80 -11.79
C MET A 450 -13.21 16.22 -13.07
N ALA A 451 -12.72 17.46 -13.14
CA ALA A 451 -11.98 17.98 -14.30
C ALA A 451 -10.53 17.48 -14.37
N MET A 452 -9.89 17.15 -13.22
CA MET A 452 -8.46 16.82 -13.17
C MET A 452 -8.08 15.54 -13.94
N PRO A 453 -8.74 14.37 -13.80
CA PRO A 453 -8.30 13.14 -14.46
C PRO A 453 -8.25 13.26 -16.00
N PRO A 454 -9.25 13.78 -16.70
CA PRO A 454 -9.16 13.96 -18.15
C PRO A 454 -8.07 14.94 -18.57
N MET A 455 -7.86 16.03 -17.82
CA MET A 455 -6.81 17.01 -18.12
C MET A 455 -5.42 16.45 -17.87
N LEU A 456 -5.24 15.67 -16.81
CA LEU A 456 -3.99 14.98 -16.53
C LEU A 456 -3.69 13.92 -17.60
N ARG A 457 -4.66 13.09 -18.01
CA ARG A 457 -4.50 12.11 -19.10
C ARG A 457 -4.08 12.81 -20.40
N TRP A 458 -4.73 13.90 -20.74
CA TRP A 458 -4.42 14.69 -21.93
C TRP A 458 -2.99 15.22 -21.91
N SER A 459 -2.50 15.72 -20.77
CA SER A 459 -1.16 16.26 -20.63
C SER A 459 -0.09 15.18 -20.59
N LEU A 460 -0.28 14.09 -19.82
CA LEU A 460 0.66 12.98 -19.71
C LEU A 460 0.86 12.24 -21.04
N ALA A 461 -0.19 12.10 -21.86
CA ALA A 461 -0.07 11.49 -23.19
C ALA A 461 0.89 12.24 -24.13
N ARG A 462 1.26 13.48 -23.80
CA ARG A 462 2.16 14.34 -24.57
C ARG A 462 3.59 14.43 -24.01
N VAL A 463 3.85 13.74 -22.90
CA VAL A 463 5.16 13.73 -22.24
C VAL A 463 5.99 12.57 -22.83
N PRO A 464 7.07 12.85 -23.58
CA PRO A 464 7.93 11.80 -24.13
C PRO A 464 8.68 11.07 -23.01
N LEU A 465 9.02 9.82 -23.24
CA LEU A 465 9.93 9.08 -22.40
C LEU A 465 11.36 9.57 -22.64
N ARG A 466 12.11 9.85 -21.58
CA ARG A 466 13.53 10.24 -21.69
C ARG A 466 14.38 8.97 -21.81
N PRO A 467 15.46 8.97 -22.62
CA PRO A 467 16.31 7.79 -22.78
C PRO A 467 16.89 7.25 -21.46
N ASP A 468 17.26 8.16 -20.55
CA ASP A 468 17.77 7.77 -19.22
C ASP A 468 16.69 7.12 -18.34
N GLU A 469 15.45 7.59 -18.49
CA GLU A 469 14.28 7.05 -17.79
C GLU A 469 13.88 5.68 -18.36
N GLU A 470 13.95 5.50 -19.67
CA GLU A 470 13.71 4.24 -20.35
C GLU A 470 14.69 3.17 -19.89
N ALA A 471 15.99 3.47 -19.92
CA ALA A 471 17.04 2.55 -19.44
C ALA A 471 16.89 2.22 -17.93
N ARG A 472 16.38 3.15 -17.13
CA ARG A 472 16.09 2.90 -15.71
C ARG A 472 14.88 2.00 -15.53
N LEU A 473 13.81 2.27 -16.28
CA LEU A 473 12.58 1.46 -16.22
C LEU A 473 12.81 0.03 -16.70
N GLU A 474 13.65 -0.16 -17.73
CA GLU A 474 14.06 -1.49 -18.19
C GLU A 474 14.86 -2.23 -17.11
N ARG A 475 15.82 -1.55 -16.44
CA ARG A 475 16.54 -2.14 -15.30
C ARG A 475 15.62 -2.46 -14.13
N GLU A 476 14.75 -1.54 -13.74
CA GLU A 476 13.78 -1.76 -12.68
C GLU A 476 12.79 -2.89 -13.03
N ALA A 477 12.39 -3.03 -14.31
CA ALA A 477 11.58 -4.14 -14.78
C ALA A 477 12.34 -5.46 -14.68
N PHE A 478 13.59 -5.50 -15.14
CA PHE A 478 14.47 -6.66 -15.04
C PHE A 478 14.72 -7.05 -13.56
N GLU A 479 15.02 -6.08 -12.69
CA GLU A 479 15.18 -6.31 -11.25
C GLU A 479 13.86 -6.72 -10.56
N ALA A 480 12.72 -6.20 -11.02
CA ALA A 480 11.40 -6.54 -10.49
C ALA A 480 10.96 -7.95 -10.87
N GLU A 481 11.46 -8.50 -11.98
CA GLU A 481 11.20 -9.88 -12.38
C GLU A 481 11.84 -10.90 -11.41
N GLY A 482 12.89 -10.54 -10.68
CA GLY A 482 13.51 -11.34 -9.62
C GLY A 482 14.24 -12.58 -10.14
N PHE A 483 15.04 -13.21 -9.27
CA PHE A 483 15.84 -14.41 -9.63
C PHE A 483 14.94 -15.59 -10.04
N VAL A 484 13.91 -15.89 -9.27
CA VAL A 484 13.00 -17.02 -9.54
C VAL A 484 12.12 -16.74 -10.76
N THR A 485 11.79 -15.49 -11.03
CA THR A 485 10.94 -15.09 -12.16
C THR A 485 11.64 -15.29 -13.50
N ASN A 486 12.95 -15.05 -13.55
CA ASN A 486 13.78 -15.22 -14.74
C ASN A 486 14.33 -16.64 -14.95
N MET A 487 13.96 -17.59 -14.08
CA MET A 487 14.41 -18.98 -14.20
C MET A 487 13.69 -19.68 -15.34
N GLU A 488 14.45 -20.17 -16.33
CA GLU A 488 13.95 -20.89 -17.50
C GLU A 488 14.16 -22.39 -17.40
N ARG A 489 15.21 -22.85 -16.69
CA ARG A 489 15.59 -24.28 -16.62
C ARG A 489 16.17 -24.63 -15.25
N LEU A 490 15.74 -25.76 -14.70
CA LEU A 490 16.17 -26.27 -13.40
C LEU A 490 16.90 -27.61 -13.53
N LEU A 491 18.06 -27.72 -12.88
CA LEU A 491 18.83 -28.95 -12.78
C LEU A 491 18.77 -29.50 -11.36
N ALA A 492 18.47 -30.77 -11.18
CA ALA A 492 18.52 -31.44 -9.88
C ALA A 492 19.52 -32.59 -9.90
N ALA A 493 20.50 -32.55 -9.01
CA ALA A 493 21.50 -33.59 -8.79
C ALA A 493 21.14 -34.32 -7.49
N VAL A 494 20.60 -35.56 -7.61
CA VAL A 494 19.95 -36.22 -6.47
C VAL A 494 20.35 -37.70 -6.39
N ASP A 495 20.46 -38.20 -5.15
CA ASP A 495 20.57 -39.62 -4.85
C ASP A 495 19.20 -40.26 -4.50
N GLU A 496 19.14 -41.53 -4.20
CA GLU A 496 17.91 -42.22 -3.79
C GLU A 496 17.59 -42.08 -2.29
N ASN A 497 18.43 -41.38 -1.53
CA ASN A 497 18.32 -41.20 -0.09
C ASN A 497 17.26 -40.13 0.30
N ALA A 498 17.13 -39.86 1.58
CA ALA A 498 16.16 -38.91 2.07
C ALA A 498 16.39 -37.50 1.54
N ASN A 499 17.64 -37.03 1.42
CA ASN A 499 18.02 -35.75 0.88
C ASN A 499 17.66 -35.64 -0.61
N GLY A 500 17.89 -36.67 -1.39
CA GLY A 500 17.55 -36.71 -2.82
C GLY A 500 16.05 -36.62 -3.07
N ARG A 501 15.24 -37.33 -2.29
CA ARG A 501 13.77 -37.24 -2.36
C ARG A 501 13.27 -35.86 -1.96
N PHE A 502 13.82 -35.32 -0.90
CA PHE A 502 13.44 -33.99 -0.40
C PHE A 502 13.81 -32.89 -1.41
N ALA A 503 15.04 -32.88 -1.93
CA ALA A 503 15.48 -32.02 -3.01
C ALA A 503 14.59 -32.09 -4.25
N SER A 504 14.26 -33.32 -4.66
CA SER A 504 13.38 -33.58 -5.82
C SER A 504 11.99 -32.99 -5.62
N ARG A 505 11.42 -33.10 -4.42
CA ARG A 505 10.13 -32.48 -4.08
C ARG A 505 10.20 -30.98 -4.16
N LEU A 506 11.18 -30.34 -3.53
CA LEU A 506 11.32 -28.87 -3.54
C LEU A 506 11.54 -28.34 -4.97
N ALA A 507 12.41 -29.00 -5.74
CA ALA A 507 12.64 -28.66 -7.14
C ALA A 507 11.38 -28.84 -8.00
N GLY A 508 10.62 -29.92 -7.77
CA GLY A 508 9.35 -30.17 -8.42
C GLY A 508 8.28 -29.13 -8.12
N LEU A 509 8.18 -28.65 -6.87
CA LEU A 509 7.26 -27.54 -6.51
C LEU A 509 7.62 -26.26 -7.27
N ILE A 510 8.92 -25.91 -7.36
CA ILE A 510 9.36 -24.73 -8.11
C ILE A 510 9.05 -24.91 -9.60
N ALA A 511 9.45 -26.04 -10.18
CA ALA A 511 9.25 -26.34 -11.60
C ALA A 511 7.77 -26.35 -11.97
N GLY A 512 6.93 -26.98 -11.15
CA GLY A 512 5.48 -27.06 -11.36
C GLY A 512 4.78 -25.71 -11.27
N SER A 513 5.09 -24.91 -10.25
CA SER A 513 4.47 -23.59 -10.06
C SER A 513 4.81 -22.60 -11.18
N ARG A 514 6.00 -22.76 -11.79
CA ARG A 514 6.51 -21.90 -12.86
C ARG A 514 6.37 -22.49 -14.26
N ARG A 515 6.00 -23.78 -14.37
CA ARG A 515 5.93 -24.55 -15.63
C ARG A 515 7.26 -24.55 -16.41
N ILE A 516 8.39 -24.64 -15.69
CA ILE A 516 9.73 -24.67 -16.29
C ILE A 516 10.22 -26.12 -16.45
N PRO A 517 10.98 -26.44 -17.52
CA PRO A 517 11.57 -27.74 -17.71
C PRO A 517 12.61 -28.05 -16.64
N MET A 518 12.61 -29.29 -16.18
CA MET A 518 13.50 -29.78 -15.14
C MET A 518 14.27 -31.00 -15.62
N THR A 519 15.57 -31.04 -15.39
CA THR A 519 16.42 -32.22 -15.63
C THR A 519 16.86 -32.82 -14.31
N ILE A 520 16.69 -34.11 -14.15
CA ILE A 520 17.11 -34.88 -12.98
C ILE A 520 18.32 -35.72 -13.35
N LEU A 521 19.45 -35.47 -12.68
CA LEU A 521 20.64 -36.31 -12.73
C LEU A 521 20.66 -37.23 -11.51
N LYS A 522 20.68 -38.56 -11.77
CA LYS A 522 20.73 -39.54 -10.70
C LYS A 522 22.18 -39.85 -10.32
N VAL A 523 22.51 -39.67 -9.05
CA VAL A 523 23.80 -40.04 -8.46
C VAL A 523 23.82 -41.54 -8.15
N ALA A 524 24.69 -42.32 -8.78
CA ALA A 524 24.85 -43.72 -8.44
C ALA A 524 25.48 -43.88 -7.03
N PRO A 525 25.00 -44.83 -6.19
CA PRO A 525 25.61 -45.08 -4.89
C PRO A 525 27.01 -45.68 -5.06
N GLU A 526 27.98 -45.15 -4.32
CA GLU A 526 29.40 -45.58 -4.37
C GLU A 526 29.63 -46.95 -3.69
N VAL A 527 28.65 -47.50 -2.98
CA VAL A 527 28.75 -48.81 -2.29
C VAL A 527 27.43 -49.58 -2.47
N ALA A 528 27.53 -50.84 -2.88
CA ALA A 528 26.40 -51.76 -3.01
C ALA A 528 25.60 -51.84 -1.68
N PRO A 529 24.26 -51.84 -1.71
CA PRO A 529 23.46 -51.84 -0.49
C PRO A 529 23.64 -53.17 0.25
N ARG A 530 24.04 -53.11 1.52
CA ARG A 530 23.80 -54.19 2.46
C ARG A 530 22.30 -54.30 2.67
N GLU A 531 21.75 -55.48 2.38
CA GLU A 531 20.36 -55.83 2.61
C GLU A 531 19.94 -55.44 4.04
N ARG A 532 19.08 -54.43 4.12
CA ARG A 532 18.29 -54.14 5.33
C ARG A 532 16.83 -54.42 5.02
N VAL A 533 16.23 -55.21 5.90
CA VAL A 533 14.82 -55.63 5.94
C VAL A 533 13.90 -54.46 5.61
N ALA A 534 13.02 -54.68 4.63
CA ALA A 534 12.16 -53.70 4.00
C ALA A 534 11.12 -53.08 4.96
N ALA A 535 11.28 -51.79 5.19
CA ALA A 535 10.13 -50.91 5.36
C ALA A 535 9.57 -50.59 3.94
N PRO A 536 8.25 -50.24 3.78
CA PRO A 536 7.70 -49.92 2.45
C PRO A 536 8.57 -48.85 1.78
N ALA A 537 9.04 -49.18 0.56
CA ALA A 537 9.97 -48.32 -0.15
C ALA A 537 9.34 -46.91 -0.34
N PRO A 538 10.02 -45.86 0.07
CA PRO A 538 9.53 -44.52 -0.21
C PRO A 538 9.60 -44.19 -1.69
N PRO A 539 8.77 -43.28 -2.22
CA PRO A 539 8.70 -43.00 -3.65
C PRO A 539 10.06 -42.57 -4.21
N ALA A 540 10.37 -43.03 -5.42
CA ALA A 540 11.59 -42.64 -6.12
C ALA A 540 11.65 -41.09 -6.34
N PRO A 541 12.84 -40.48 -6.51
CA PRO A 541 12.98 -39.05 -6.76
C PRO A 541 12.11 -38.53 -7.91
N VAL A 542 11.93 -39.33 -8.96
CA VAL A 542 11.09 -38.98 -10.12
C VAL A 542 9.61 -38.94 -9.76
N GLU A 543 9.12 -39.88 -8.95
CA GLU A 543 7.75 -39.91 -8.46
C GLU A 543 7.51 -38.74 -7.52
N ALA A 544 8.48 -38.34 -6.70
CA ALA A 544 8.42 -37.15 -5.84
C ALA A 544 8.30 -35.88 -6.66
N VAL A 545 9.04 -35.73 -7.76
CA VAL A 545 8.92 -34.61 -8.69
C VAL A 545 7.56 -34.63 -9.39
N ALA A 546 7.17 -35.76 -9.98
CA ALA A 546 5.91 -35.88 -10.71
C ALA A 546 4.70 -35.59 -9.82
N LYS A 547 4.73 -36.04 -8.57
CA LYS A 547 3.71 -35.73 -7.59
C LYS A 547 3.70 -34.25 -7.22
N ALA A 548 4.85 -33.66 -6.93
CA ALA A 548 4.96 -32.23 -6.60
C ALA A 548 4.50 -31.33 -7.75
N THR A 549 4.87 -31.64 -9.00
CA THR A 549 4.41 -30.91 -10.18
C THR A 549 2.92 -31.08 -10.44
N ALA A 550 2.34 -32.23 -10.14
CA ALA A 550 0.90 -32.46 -10.26
C ALA A 550 0.10 -31.74 -9.16
N GLU A 551 0.66 -31.61 -7.96
CA GLU A 551 0.04 -30.85 -6.86
C GLU A 551 -0.06 -29.36 -7.22
N THR A 552 0.95 -28.78 -7.85
CA THR A 552 0.96 -27.35 -8.27
C THR A 552 0.17 -27.06 -9.55
N ALA A 553 -0.15 -28.09 -10.35
CA ALA A 553 -0.89 -27.93 -11.61
C ALA A 553 -2.41 -27.81 -11.44
N LYS A 554 -2.95 -27.98 -10.23
CA LYS A 554 -4.39 -27.83 -9.97
C LYS A 554 -4.75 -26.34 -10.00
N PRO A 555 -5.63 -25.88 -10.93
CA PRO A 555 -6.05 -24.48 -10.95
C PRO A 555 -7.00 -24.20 -9.79
N ASP A 556 -6.83 -23.05 -9.13
CA ASP A 556 -7.74 -22.54 -8.08
C ASP A 556 -9.16 -22.24 -8.60
N ASN A 557 -9.36 -22.23 -9.92
CA ASN A 557 -10.66 -22.04 -10.56
C ASN A 557 -10.71 -22.89 -11.83
N PRO A 558 -11.51 -23.95 -11.93
CA PRO A 558 -11.57 -24.81 -13.10
C PRO A 558 -12.32 -24.10 -14.23
N GLU A 559 -11.61 -23.49 -15.17
CA GLU A 559 -12.13 -23.33 -16.53
C GLU A 559 -12.15 -24.71 -17.20
N PRO A 560 -13.30 -25.16 -17.74
CA PRO A 560 -13.51 -26.59 -18.04
C PRO A 560 -12.77 -27.16 -19.25
N ASP A 561 -11.92 -26.44 -19.99
CA ASP A 561 -11.44 -26.89 -21.29
C ASP A 561 -9.93 -26.80 -21.56
N VAL A 562 -9.07 -26.47 -20.60
CA VAL A 562 -7.62 -26.47 -20.83
C VAL A 562 -6.93 -27.43 -19.87
N ALA A 563 -6.56 -28.60 -20.38
CA ALA A 563 -5.68 -29.52 -19.67
C ALA A 563 -4.35 -28.83 -19.36
N PRO A 564 -3.83 -28.90 -18.11
CA PRO A 564 -2.56 -28.27 -17.76
C PRO A 564 -1.44 -28.92 -18.62
N ALA A 565 -0.65 -28.06 -19.27
CA ALA A 565 0.51 -28.52 -20.02
C ALA A 565 1.49 -29.23 -19.07
N PRO A 566 1.93 -30.47 -19.35
CA PRO A 566 2.82 -31.20 -18.48
C PRO A 566 4.19 -30.49 -18.40
N VAL A 567 4.77 -30.47 -17.20
CA VAL A 567 6.17 -30.03 -17.02
C VAL A 567 7.08 -31.08 -17.68
N ASP A 568 8.02 -30.63 -18.51
CA ASP A 568 8.97 -31.54 -19.18
C ASP A 568 10.03 -31.98 -18.16
N ILE A 569 9.93 -33.25 -17.73
CA ILE A 569 10.86 -33.87 -16.77
C ILE A 569 11.76 -34.83 -17.52
N THR A 570 13.00 -34.47 -17.73
CA THR A 570 14.01 -35.31 -18.36
C THR A 570 14.86 -35.99 -17.30
N MET A 571 14.89 -37.35 -17.31
CA MET A 571 15.79 -38.10 -16.47
C MET A 571 17.00 -38.57 -17.27
N ARG A 572 18.20 -38.31 -16.73
CA ARG A 572 19.45 -38.74 -17.37
C ARG A 572 20.27 -39.60 -16.41
N SER A 573 20.70 -40.78 -16.92
CA SER A 573 21.68 -41.62 -16.29
C SER A 573 22.94 -41.60 -17.16
N HIS A 574 24.08 -41.38 -16.56
CA HIS A 574 25.36 -41.31 -17.27
C HIS A 574 26.30 -42.44 -16.81
N ASP A 575 27.06 -43.02 -17.78
CA ASP A 575 28.13 -43.97 -17.51
C ASP A 575 29.45 -43.27 -17.08
N LYS A 576 29.47 -41.94 -17.03
CA LYS A 576 30.60 -41.11 -16.60
C LYS A 576 30.59 -40.87 -15.11
N PRO A 577 31.75 -40.51 -14.49
CA PRO A 577 31.77 -39.98 -13.14
C PRO A 577 30.76 -38.83 -12.98
N PHE A 578 30.09 -38.76 -11.82
CA PHE A 578 28.91 -37.92 -11.62
C PHE A 578 29.22 -36.43 -11.81
N GLU A 579 30.39 -35.99 -11.36
CA GLU A 579 30.86 -34.59 -11.52
C GLU A 579 30.97 -34.24 -13.03
N ALA A 580 31.53 -35.14 -13.85
CA ALA A 580 31.61 -34.94 -15.28
C ALA A 580 30.22 -34.90 -15.95
N ALA A 581 29.26 -35.64 -15.43
CA ALA A 581 27.89 -35.60 -15.91
C ALA A 581 27.21 -34.26 -15.58
N VAL A 582 27.43 -33.72 -14.38
CA VAL A 582 26.95 -32.36 -13.99
C VAL A 582 27.60 -31.29 -14.85
N ALA A 583 28.94 -31.34 -15.05
CA ALA A 583 29.67 -30.40 -15.90
C ALA A 583 29.17 -30.40 -17.36
N ASP A 584 28.91 -31.61 -17.94
CA ASP A 584 28.40 -31.72 -19.30
C ASP A 584 26.95 -31.21 -19.43
N GLU A 585 26.12 -31.44 -18.41
CA GLU A 585 24.75 -30.96 -18.42
C GLU A 585 24.70 -29.41 -18.13
N ALA A 586 25.54 -28.92 -17.23
CA ALA A 586 25.62 -27.47 -16.88
C ALA A 586 25.90 -26.62 -18.12
N LYS A 587 26.70 -27.08 -19.07
CA LYS A 587 27.01 -26.40 -20.35
C LYS A 587 25.77 -26.10 -21.21
N LYS A 588 24.64 -26.79 -20.95
CA LYS A 588 23.38 -26.59 -21.68
C LYS A 588 22.57 -25.39 -21.19
N GLY A 589 23.05 -24.64 -20.16
CA GLY A 589 22.43 -23.48 -19.57
C GLY A 589 21.27 -23.86 -18.63
N TYR A 590 21.52 -23.78 -17.33
CA TYR A 590 20.54 -23.93 -16.27
C TYR A 590 20.69 -22.77 -15.28
N ASP A 591 19.57 -22.32 -14.73
CA ASP A 591 19.55 -21.12 -13.89
C ASP A 591 19.69 -21.45 -12.40
N LEU A 592 19.34 -22.68 -12.01
CA LEU A 592 19.47 -23.18 -10.64
C LEU A 592 19.81 -24.65 -10.63
N LEU A 593 20.82 -25.01 -9.85
CA LEU A 593 21.17 -26.41 -9.51
C LEU A 593 20.66 -26.72 -8.10
N VAL A 594 19.83 -27.74 -7.95
CA VAL A 594 19.39 -28.27 -6.65
C VAL A 594 20.14 -29.57 -6.35
N ILE A 595 20.88 -29.57 -5.24
CA ILE A 595 21.70 -30.71 -4.81
C ILE A 595 21.02 -31.40 -3.63
N GLY A 596 20.75 -32.70 -3.80
CA GLY A 596 20.18 -33.55 -2.74
C GLY A 596 20.93 -34.88 -2.65
N VAL A 597 22.07 -34.88 -1.95
CA VAL A 597 22.90 -36.05 -1.70
C VAL A 597 23.13 -36.25 -0.20
N GLU A 598 23.44 -37.48 0.22
CA GLU A 598 23.70 -37.82 1.61
C GLU A 598 25.12 -38.36 1.77
N PRO A 599 25.92 -37.85 2.73
CA PRO A 599 25.64 -36.70 3.61
C PRO A 599 25.73 -35.37 2.88
N ALA A 600 24.93 -34.38 3.30
CA ALA A 600 24.99 -33.02 2.71
C ALA A 600 26.08 -32.17 3.37
N ALA A 601 26.21 -32.28 4.69
CA ALA A 601 27.20 -31.56 5.48
C ALA A 601 27.71 -32.43 6.64
N VAL A 602 29.00 -32.24 6.99
CA VAL A 602 29.65 -32.87 8.14
C VAL A 602 30.33 -31.77 8.94
N GLU A 603 30.02 -31.68 10.25
CA GLU A 603 30.56 -30.66 11.17
C GLU A 603 30.53 -29.22 10.66
N GLY A 604 29.47 -28.86 9.92
CA GLY A 604 29.28 -27.48 9.41
C GLY A 604 30.02 -27.15 8.10
N VAL A 605 30.63 -28.13 7.49
CA VAL A 605 31.25 -28.04 6.16
C VAL A 605 30.47 -28.92 5.19
N PHE A 606 30.29 -28.48 3.95
CA PHE A 606 29.69 -29.35 2.93
C PHE A 606 30.56 -30.59 2.71
N ASP A 607 29.88 -31.72 2.53
CA ASP A 607 30.56 -32.95 2.11
C ASP A 607 31.32 -32.75 0.81
N ASP A 608 32.43 -33.48 0.63
CA ASP A 608 33.28 -33.38 -0.56
C ASP A 608 32.52 -33.64 -1.86
N LYS A 609 31.48 -34.51 -1.83
CA LYS A 609 30.59 -34.73 -2.98
C LYS A 609 29.82 -33.49 -3.37
N VAL A 610 29.23 -32.78 -2.37
CA VAL A 610 28.49 -31.55 -2.63
C VAL A 610 29.45 -30.49 -3.16
N ALA A 611 30.65 -30.37 -2.59
CA ALA A 611 31.66 -29.41 -3.01
C ALA A 611 32.11 -29.68 -4.47
N ARG A 612 32.32 -30.91 -4.87
CA ARG A 612 32.70 -31.29 -6.26
C ARG A 612 31.57 -31.03 -7.24
N ILE A 613 30.32 -31.38 -6.89
CA ILE A 613 29.15 -31.09 -7.72
C ILE A 613 28.98 -29.60 -7.94
N ALA A 614 29.08 -28.79 -6.85
CA ALA A 614 28.91 -27.34 -6.90
C ALA A 614 30.04 -26.65 -7.69
N ALA A 615 31.26 -27.20 -7.68
CA ALA A 615 32.40 -26.63 -8.42
C ALA A 615 32.24 -26.74 -9.96
N GLU A 616 31.45 -27.68 -10.43
CA GLU A 616 31.19 -27.90 -11.87
C GLU A 616 30.03 -27.07 -12.42
N PHE A 617 29.41 -26.20 -11.55
CA PHE A 617 28.30 -25.35 -11.92
C PHE A 617 28.59 -23.88 -11.65
N GLU A 618 28.63 -23.05 -12.70
CA GLU A 618 28.94 -21.62 -12.60
C GLU A 618 27.76 -20.74 -12.13
N GLY A 619 26.56 -21.33 -11.92
CA GLY A 619 25.33 -20.64 -11.52
C GLY A 619 25.02 -20.73 -10.01
N PRO A 620 23.88 -20.14 -9.59
CA PRO A 620 23.35 -20.33 -8.25
C PRO A 620 22.96 -21.78 -8.00
N PHE A 621 23.28 -22.28 -6.80
CA PHE A 621 22.89 -23.63 -6.40
C PHE A 621 22.23 -23.63 -5.02
N ALA A 622 21.39 -24.63 -4.77
CA ALA A 622 20.73 -24.89 -3.49
C ALA A 622 21.07 -26.31 -3.01
N VAL A 623 21.41 -26.45 -1.73
CA VAL A 623 21.62 -27.76 -1.11
C VAL A 623 20.45 -28.05 -0.19
N ALA A 624 19.80 -29.20 -0.37
CA ALA A 624 18.67 -29.62 0.44
C ALA A 624 19.07 -30.72 1.41
N GLU A 625 18.83 -30.51 2.70
CA GLU A 625 19.03 -31.47 3.77
C GLU A 625 17.71 -31.82 4.46
N ALA A 626 17.32 -33.09 4.39
CA ALA A 626 16.13 -33.60 5.03
C ALA A 626 16.40 -33.86 6.52
N ARG A 627 15.67 -33.18 7.41
CA ARG A 627 15.73 -33.39 8.87
C ARG A 627 14.37 -33.79 9.44
N GLY A 628 14.36 -34.40 10.60
CA GLY A 628 13.14 -34.73 11.34
C GLY A 628 12.13 -35.56 10.53
N ALA A 629 10.93 -35.04 10.36
CA ALA A 629 9.85 -35.72 9.64
C ALA A 629 10.14 -35.91 8.14
N HIS A 630 10.88 -34.98 7.50
CA HIS A 630 11.25 -35.08 6.09
C HIS A 630 12.16 -36.26 5.75
N ARG A 631 12.82 -36.85 6.74
CA ARG A 631 13.61 -38.09 6.54
C ARG A 631 12.73 -39.34 6.44
N ARG A 632 11.53 -39.34 7.06
CA ARG A 632 10.73 -40.57 7.24
C ARG A 632 9.50 -40.64 6.35
N ALA A 633 8.87 -39.52 6.08
CA ALA A 633 7.65 -39.45 5.27
C ALA A 633 7.50 -38.10 4.59
N GLU A 634 6.68 -38.04 3.55
CA GLU A 634 6.21 -36.76 3.00
C GLU A 634 5.36 -36.03 4.05
N ILE A 635 5.62 -34.78 4.27
CA ILE A 635 4.82 -33.95 5.18
C ILE A 635 3.54 -33.56 4.43
N GLY A 636 2.41 -34.16 4.84
CA GLY A 636 1.07 -33.87 4.33
C GLY A 636 0.48 -32.53 4.82
N ARG A 637 1.32 -31.54 5.19
CA ARG A 637 0.91 -30.21 5.63
C ARG A 637 1.58 -29.17 4.76
N ALA A 638 0.89 -28.03 4.56
CA ALA A 638 1.44 -26.87 3.88
C ALA A 638 2.77 -26.43 4.52
N LEU A 639 3.70 -25.93 3.69
CA LEU A 639 5.01 -25.47 4.13
C LEU A 639 4.88 -24.22 5.02
N ASP A 640 5.41 -24.29 6.24
CA ASP A 640 5.58 -23.14 7.13
C ASP A 640 7.08 -22.81 7.20
N ILE A 641 7.47 -21.79 6.43
CA ILE A 641 8.86 -21.53 6.08
C ILE A 641 9.43 -20.42 6.95
N LEU A 642 10.55 -20.66 7.61
CA LEU A 642 11.36 -19.63 8.25
C LEU A 642 12.48 -19.18 7.31
N VAL A 643 12.59 -17.87 7.06
CA VAL A 643 13.62 -17.27 6.20
C VAL A 643 14.41 -16.24 6.98
N PRO A 644 15.61 -16.57 7.47
CA PRO A 644 16.52 -15.58 8.03
C PRO A 644 17.02 -14.63 6.95
N VAL A 645 16.87 -13.31 7.16
CA VAL A 645 17.22 -12.27 6.19
C VAL A 645 18.27 -11.31 6.74
N THR A 646 19.21 -10.91 5.89
CA THR A 646 20.36 -10.06 6.26
C THR A 646 20.51 -8.83 5.36
N GLY A 647 19.68 -8.66 4.33
CA GLY A 647 19.77 -7.57 3.35
C GLY A 647 20.82 -7.77 2.25
N THR A 648 21.47 -8.92 2.20
CA THR A 648 22.40 -9.28 1.11
C THR A 648 21.62 -9.86 -0.08
N ASP A 649 22.17 -9.79 -1.30
CA ASP A 649 21.57 -10.37 -2.51
C ASP A 649 21.32 -11.87 -2.36
N TYR A 650 22.22 -12.59 -1.70
CA TYR A 650 22.04 -14.03 -1.42
C TYR A 650 20.84 -14.30 -0.50
N SER A 651 20.70 -13.48 0.55
CA SER A 651 19.57 -13.55 1.46
C SER A 651 18.25 -13.25 0.73
N ARG A 652 18.23 -12.28 -0.18
CA ARG A 652 17.08 -11.95 -1.01
C ARG A 652 16.73 -13.09 -1.96
N ARG A 653 17.70 -13.67 -2.67
CA ARG A 653 17.46 -14.85 -3.53
C ARG A 653 16.92 -16.05 -2.75
N GLY A 654 17.44 -16.27 -1.53
CA GLY A 654 16.89 -17.30 -0.63
C GLY A 654 15.42 -17.04 -0.27
N ALA A 655 15.07 -15.76 -0.03
CA ALA A 655 13.69 -15.39 0.22
C ALA A 655 12.79 -15.56 -1.02
N GLU A 656 13.28 -15.25 -2.23
CA GLU A 656 12.55 -15.49 -3.48
C GLU A 656 12.26 -16.98 -3.70
N VAL A 657 13.23 -17.84 -3.44
CA VAL A 657 13.05 -19.31 -3.52
C VAL A 657 12.01 -19.77 -2.49
N ALA A 658 12.08 -19.25 -1.25
CA ALA A 658 11.12 -19.59 -0.21
C ALA A 658 9.69 -19.13 -0.57
N LEU A 659 9.55 -17.95 -1.17
CA LEU A 659 8.28 -17.42 -1.66
C LEU A 659 7.69 -18.29 -2.77
N ALA A 660 8.54 -18.74 -3.72
CA ALA A 660 8.12 -19.65 -4.77
C ALA A 660 7.63 -20.99 -4.22
N LEU A 661 8.33 -21.54 -3.23
CA LEU A 661 7.93 -22.78 -2.54
C LEU A 661 6.63 -22.61 -1.77
N ALA A 662 6.49 -21.51 -1.01
CA ALA A 662 5.26 -21.22 -0.28
C ALA A 662 4.06 -21.05 -1.20
N ARG A 663 4.23 -20.32 -2.31
CA ARG A 663 3.18 -20.17 -3.32
C ARG A 663 2.76 -21.52 -3.91
N ALA A 664 3.74 -22.37 -4.22
CA ALA A 664 3.50 -23.68 -4.83
C ALA A 664 2.73 -24.65 -3.92
N ASP A 665 2.95 -24.56 -2.61
CA ASP A 665 2.38 -25.48 -1.60
C ASP A 665 1.31 -24.80 -0.71
N HIS A 666 0.82 -23.61 -1.10
CA HIS A 666 -0.11 -22.80 -0.30
C HIS A 666 0.36 -22.59 1.15
N GLY A 667 1.67 -22.44 1.31
CA GLY A 667 2.35 -22.32 2.60
C GLY A 667 2.43 -20.89 3.11
N ARG A 668 3.11 -20.73 4.26
CA ARG A 668 3.34 -19.44 4.92
C ARG A 668 4.81 -19.17 5.09
N ILE A 669 5.17 -17.87 5.12
CA ILE A 669 6.55 -17.45 5.32
C ILE A 669 6.66 -16.54 6.54
N THR A 670 7.72 -16.77 7.32
CA THR A 670 8.18 -15.82 8.34
C THR A 670 9.58 -15.35 7.99
N ALA A 671 9.72 -14.07 7.64
CA ALA A 671 11.00 -13.41 7.44
C ALA A 671 11.57 -12.98 8.80
N LEU A 672 12.71 -13.56 9.17
CA LEU A 672 13.36 -13.30 10.45
C LEU A 672 14.60 -12.43 10.25
N TYR A 673 14.60 -11.23 10.82
CA TYR A 673 15.80 -10.41 10.94
C TYR A 673 16.42 -10.55 12.33
N VAL A 674 17.74 -10.76 12.41
CA VAL A 674 18.46 -10.86 13.68
C VAL A 674 19.30 -9.60 13.87
N ALA A 675 18.87 -8.74 14.78
CA ALA A 675 19.58 -7.54 15.15
C ALA A 675 20.77 -7.84 16.05
N ALA A 676 21.95 -7.32 15.73
CA ALA A 676 23.12 -7.46 16.56
C ALA A 676 22.95 -6.73 17.91
N ALA A 677 23.22 -7.40 19.03
CA ALA A 677 23.22 -6.77 20.34
C ALA A 677 24.40 -5.77 20.43
N SER A 678 24.10 -4.48 20.54
CA SER A 678 25.12 -3.44 20.67
C SER A 678 25.81 -3.51 22.06
N ARG A 679 27.12 -3.69 22.08
CA ARG A 679 27.95 -3.69 23.31
C ARG A 679 28.62 -2.34 23.59
N ARG A 680 28.17 -1.20 23.02
CA ARG A 680 28.87 0.10 23.14
C ARG A 680 28.16 1.12 24.03
N PRO A 681 28.89 2.06 24.71
CA PRO A 681 28.31 2.96 25.72
C PRO A 681 27.41 4.04 25.11
N TRP A 682 26.38 4.38 25.81
CA TRP A 682 25.10 5.01 25.50
C TRP A 682 25.11 6.35 24.71
N ARG A 683 26.17 7.09 24.62
CA ARG A 683 26.21 8.39 23.87
C ARG A 683 26.47 8.30 22.37
N ARG A 684 27.07 7.20 21.87
CA ARG A 684 27.20 6.91 20.42
C ARG A 684 26.12 6.00 19.88
N GLU A 685 25.36 5.38 20.77
CA GLU A 685 24.30 4.40 20.46
C GLU A 685 23.08 5.00 19.78
N LEU A 686 22.70 6.26 20.06
CA LEU A 686 21.53 6.87 19.46
C LEU A 686 21.63 6.97 17.93
N ARG A 687 22.76 7.39 17.38
CA ARG A 687 22.93 7.49 15.91
C ARG A 687 23.14 6.13 15.24
N ALA A 688 23.86 5.20 15.90
CA ALA A 688 24.05 3.85 15.38
C ALA A 688 22.76 3.01 15.46
N ALA A 689 21.99 3.13 16.54
CA ALA A 689 20.69 2.46 16.68
C ALA A 689 19.66 2.96 15.65
N TRP A 690 19.71 4.23 15.30
CA TRP A 690 18.84 4.80 14.24
C TRP A 690 19.20 4.28 12.85
N ALA A 691 20.48 4.14 12.53
CA ALA A 691 20.93 3.57 11.26
C ALA A 691 20.55 2.08 11.17
N ILE A 692 20.75 1.32 12.23
CA ILE A 692 20.42 -0.12 12.29
C ILE A 692 18.90 -0.32 12.15
N ALA A 693 18.06 0.45 12.86
CA ALA A 693 16.61 0.34 12.75
C ALA A 693 16.08 0.71 11.34
N ALA A 694 16.73 1.64 10.64
CA ALA A 694 16.37 2.00 9.28
C ALA A 694 16.75 0.91 8.27
N ASP A 695 17.86 0.22 8.49
CA ASP A 695 18.31 -0.90 7.64
C ASP A 695 17.42 -2.14 7.87
N GLU A 696 17.07 -2.46 9.13
CA GLU A 696 16.12 -3.53 9.48
C GLU A 696 14.78 -3.33 8.77
N GLU A 697 14.24 -2.13 8.87
CA GLU A 697 12.97 -1.75 8.28
C GLU A 697 12.99 -1.87 6.75
N ALA A 698 14.09 -1.44 6.11
CA ALA A 698 14.23 -1.51 4.66
C ALA A 698 14.29 -2.96 4.16
N ILE A 699 15.04 -3.83 4.87
CA ILE A 699 15.21 -5.24 4.50
C ILE A 699 13.88 -6.00 4.62
N LEU A 700 13.18 -5.88 5.75
CA LEU A 700 11.91 -6.58 5.95
C LEU A 700 10.83 -6.07 5.00
N ARG A 701 10.80 -4.76 4.72
CA ARG A 701 9.86 -4.17 3.77
C ARG A 701 10.09 -4.68 2.33
N ASP A 702 11.34 -4.90 1.92
CA ASP A 702 11.66 -5.48 0.62
C ASP A 702 11.11 -6.92 0.49
N ILE A 703 11.25 -7.74 1.54
CA ILE A 703 10.73 -9.12 1.53
C ILE A 703 9.20 -9.15 1.56
N VAL A 704 8.55 -8.27 2.33
CA VAL A 704 7.09 -8.15 2.32
C VAL A 704 6.61 -7.71 0.93
N ALA A 705 7.26 -6.74 0.31
CA ALA A 705 6.92 -6.30 -1.04
C ALA A 705 7.13 -7.40 -2.10
N LEU A 706 8.11 -8.29 -1.92
CA LEU A 706 8.29 -9.49 -2.74
C LEU A 706 7.13 -10.47 -2.53
N GLY A 707 6.71 -10.70 -1.27
CA GLY A 707 5.57 -11.54 -0.94
C GLY A 707 4.27 -11.05 -1.57
N ASP A 708 4.00 -9.74 -1.47
CA ASP A 708 2.82 -9.11 -2.08
C ASP A 708 2.79 -9.28 -3.61
N ARG A 709 3.94 -9.23 -4.28
CA ARG A 709 4.04 -9.48 -5.73
C ARG A 709 3.78 -10.93 -6.11
N MET A 710 4.14 -11.87 -5.25
CA MET A 710 3.99 -13.31 -5.47
C MET A 710 2.69 -13.87 -4.88
N ASP A 711 1.84 -13.02 -4.30
CA ASP A 711 0.59 -13.39 -3.62
C ASP A 711 0.78 -14.40 -2.48
N VAL A 712 1.83 -14.17 -1.67
CA VAL A 712 2.19 -14.98 -0.50
C VAL A 712 2.19 -14.13 0.75
N GLU A 713 1.49 -14.58 1.80
CA GLU A 713 1.50 -13.91 3.11
C GLU A 713 2.88 -14.03 3.77
N VAL A 714 3.53 -12.89 4.01
CA VAL A 714 4.82 -12.82 4.70
C VAL A 714 4.65 -12.22 6.09
N ARG A 715 4.95 -13.01 7.11
CA ARG A 715 5.08 -12.54 8.48
C ARG A 715 6.49 -12.08 8.73
N THR A 716 6.65 -11.02 9.51
CA THR A 716 7.97 -10.50 9.86
C THR A 716 8.24 -10.72 11.34
N ALA A 717 9.46 -11.12 11.66
CA ALA A 717 9.94 -11.27 13.03
C ALA A 717 11.32 -10.62 13.17
N VAL A 718 11.55 -9.93 14.29
CA VAL A 718 12.84 -9.36 14.64
C VAL A 718 13.29 -9.93 15.98
N ARG A 719 14.49 -10.48 16.03
CA ARG A 719 15.09 -10.98 17.25
C ARG A 719 16.39 -10.25 17.54
N THR A 720 16.61 -9.90 18.79
CA THR A 720 17.89 -9.39 19.27
C THR A 720 18.68 -10.53 19.88
N GLY A 721 19.92 -10.74 19.45
CA GLY A 721 20.77 -11.81 19.97
C GLY A 721 22.24 -11.48 19.87
N THR A 722 23.05 -12.10 20.71
CA THR A 722 24.52 -12.04 20.65
C THR A 722 25.04 -12.87 19.50
N GLU A 723 24.36 -13.96 19.17
CA GLU A 723 24.67 -14.86 18.04
C GLU A 723 23.43 -15.09 17.18
N ALA A 724 23.57 -14.96 15.88
CA ALA A 724 22.45 -15.11 14.94
C ALA A 724 21.90 -16.54 14.93
N ALA A 725 22.76 -17.56 15.06
CA ALA A 725 22.35 -18.96 15.12
C ALA A 725 21.41 -19.24 16.30
N ASP A 726 21.74 -18.74 17.50
CA ASP A 726 20.91 -18.91 18.70
C ASP A 726 19.54 -18.22 18.56
N ALA A 727 19.49 -17.08 17.88
CA ALA A 727 18.25 -16.37 17.64
C ALA A 727 17.34 -17.15 16.68
N ILE A 728 17.90 -17.70 15.61
CA ILE A 728 17.20 -18.55 14.65
C ILE A 728 16.68 -19.82 15.34
N LEU A 729 17.53 -20.53 16.09
CA LEU A 729 17.15 -21.75 16.81
C LEU A 729 16.05 -21.49 17.86
N ARG A 730 16.09 -20.35 18.57
CA ARG A 730 15.01 -19.95 19.47
C ARG A 730 13.70 -19.68 18.73
N GLN A 731 13.76 -19.06 17.57
CA GLN A 731 12.57 -18.85 16.75
C GLN A 731 11.98 -20.17 16.25
N LEU A 732 12.82 -21.11 15.82
CA LEU A 732 12.40 -22.47 15.42
C LEU A 732 11.72 -23.24 16.55
N LYS A 733 12.24 -23.16 17.78
CA LYS A 733 11.64 -23.81 18.97
C LYS A 733 10.30 -23.21 19.37
N GLY A 734 10.07 -21.92 19.11
CA GLY A 734 8.83 -21.22 19.46
C GLY A 734 7.75 -21.27 18.37
N GLY A 735 8.07 -21.69 17.16
CA GLY A 735 7.17 -21.72 16.00
C GLY A 735 6.86 -23.13 15.50
N ARG A 736 5.92 -23.24 14.53
CA ARG A 736 5.53 -24.51 13.89
C ARG A 736 6.19 -24.68 12.52
N TYR A 737 7.41 -24.18 12.38
CA TYR A 737 8.13 -24.22 11.10
C TYR A 737 8.51 -25.66 10.72
N ASN A 738 8.36 -25.99 9.44
CA ASN A 738 8.75 -27.27 8.89
C ASN A 738 9.83 -27.15 7.79
N LEU A 739 10.18 -25.94 7.37
CA LEU A 739 11.26 -25.67 6.43
C LEU A 739 12.02 -24.40 6.85
N VAL A 740 13.35 -24.42 6.72
CA VAL A 740 14.20 -23.22 6.84
C VAL A 740 14.91 -23.02 5.52
N VAL A 741 14.82 -21.80 4.97
CA VAL A 741 15.54 -21.43 3.74
C VAL A 741 16.51 -20.31 4.07
N MET A 742 17.79 -20.54 3.84
CA MET A 742 18.85 -19.55 4.10
C MET A 742 19.64 -19.26 2.83
N GLY A 743 19.64 -18.01 2.41
CA GLY A 743 20.51 -17.51 1.35
C GLY A 743 21.90 -17.20 1.90
N VAL A 744 22.91 -17.87 1.37
CA VAL A 744 24.31 -17.77 1.83
C VAL A 744 25.26 -17.55 0.67
N SER A 745 26.38 -16.84 0.92
CA SER A 745 27.45 -16.68 -0.08
C SER A 745 28.47 -17.81 0.05
N ALA A 746 28.79 -18.44 -1.07
CA ALA A 746 29.95 -19.33 -1.10
C ALA A 746 31.22 -18.51 -0.95
N ARG A 747 32.05 -18.82 0.06
CA ARG A 747 33.41 -18.28 0.17
C ARG A 747 34.38 -19.26 -0.46
N SER A 748 35.21 -18.78 -1.37
CA SER A 748 36.29 -19.54 -2.00
C SER A 748 37.40 -19.84 -1.00
N VAL A 749 37.26 -20.92 -0.28
CA VAL A 749 38.29 -21.59 0.53
C VAL A 749 38.45 -22.99 -0.10
N PRO A 750 39.55 -23.75 0.11
CA PRO A 750 39.73 -25.09 -0.48
C PRO A 750 38.55 -26.06 -0.25
N THR A 751 37.74 -25.78 0.75
CA THR A 751 36.45 -26.47 1.04
C THR A 751 35.32 -25.46 0.99
N LEU A 752 34.22 -25.78 0.30
CA LEU A 752 32.99 -24.98 0.25
C LEU A 752 32.44 -24.80 1.68
N PHE A 753 32.57 -23.60 2.20
CA PHE A 753 32.08 -23.25 3.53
C PHE A 753 30.93 -22.25 3.42
N PHE A 754 29.81 -22.55 4.03
CA PHE A 754 28.59 -21.74 3.96
C PHE A 754 28.37 -20.82 5.19
N GLY A 755 29.34 -20.75 6.09
CA GLY A 755 29.32 -19.88 7.26
C GLY A 755 28.89 -20.56 8.56
N ALA A 756 29.31 -19.97 9.70
CA ALA A 756 29.05 -20.53 11.02
C ALA A 756 27.55 -20.57 11.39
N VAL A 757 26.74 -19.63 10.89
CA VAL A 757 25.31 -19.55 11.22
C VAL A 757 24.52 -20.68 10.57
N PRO A 758 24.58 -20.92 9.24
CA PRO A 758 23.91 -22.08 8.64
C PRO A 758 24.42 -23.41 9.18
N ALA A 759 25.70 -23.48 9.52
CA ALA A 759 26.30 -24.68 10.10
C ALA A 759 25.73 -25.05 11.48
N ALA A 760 25.36 -24.06 12.27
CA ALA A 760 24.80 -24.23 13.59
C ALA A 760 23.28 -24.47 13.60
N VAL A 761 22.57 -24.02 12.55
CA VAL A 761 21.13 -24.17 12.36
C VAL A 761 20.82 -25.47 11.63
#